data_ebdd8157847f90e2dec7c75f2de2b8df
#
_entry.id   ebdd8157847f90e2dec7c75f2de2b8df
#
_cell.length_a   1.000
_cell.length_b   1.000
_cell.length_c   1.000
_cell.angle_alpha   90.00
_cell.angle_beta   90.00
_cell.angle_gamma   90.00
#
_symmetry.space_group_name_H-M   'P 1'
#
loop_
_entity.id
_entity.type
_entity.pdbx_description
1 polymer ?
#
loop_
_entity_poly.entity_id
_entity_poly.type
_entity_poly.pdbx_seq_one_letter_code
_entity_poly.pdbx_strand_id
1 'polypeptide(L)'
;MGKAAEGYNDFYFADDAIKNVKAVKDALSVLDVKGDVQLAIVKSNKSRSQEFNEMLEARTGIDAVKTFSKSKGEMVGRNKGRFRYFLPPSAEDFMGMMYDFLGKGKKGDADKKWIEDNLMKPYSRGVANIERAKQAIQTSYNALRSEFKDVKKKLGKQIPNIGYTYDQAVRAYLYTKAGHEIPGLSKTDLNELLSIVNGDQRLKLFADSVGLISNQKQGYTSPGEYWLTGSIASDLNNITEKIGRKEFIKEYIENSKEIFSEENLNKIEAAYGQNFRESLEDILYRMENGTNRTFGKNKLVNKWSNWLNNSVGAIMFFNMRSALLQTLSTVNFINWTDNNPAKAALAFANQPQYWRDFATIFNSDKLKQRRKGLKTDVNEAELANAMAGSKNKAQAAFQYLLKIGFTPTQIADSFAIASGGATMYRNRIKTYMKQGMDQKQAEEKAWEDFSMLAEETQQSSDPSLISAQQAGPLGRFVLAFQNTPMQYNRLIKKAARDLINGRGDWKTNVSKIVYYGAIQNFIFSAMQKALFSMLFEDEEEKCEGLEGKALERCQNKEWKVDIGNSMADSILRGSGLYGAVAATLKNALRQFTKQEKKGFTADHTYTILELVNLSPPLGSKLRKVYNAIQTYRFEKDVIKARGLALDSPVWSVIGNLVSGGTNVPLDRVVKKFNNIKAALDERNAIWKRAFFAFGWNTWDLGAEPNETHEQIKTDAKAKRKEQGKIKAKETRDLKKIEKARVLAEMDPLERARLEAEQKKKRSEAAKRGAATRKENKRIKDSVTRSTILQRNRKLIEEYNKKKKQ
;
A
#
# COMPACT_ATOMS: atom_id res chain seq x y z
N MET A 1 25.68 -53.07 -18.05
CA MET A 1 26.59 -53.62 -19.08
C MET A 1 26.23 -55.09 -19.37
N GLY A 2 26.26 -56.03 -18.40
CA GLY A 2 26.00 -57.43 -18.64
C GLY A 2 24.67 -57.74 -19.32
N LYS A 3 23.59 -57.16 -18.89
CA LYS A 3 22.26 -57.34 -19.48
C LYS A 3 22.10 -56.76 -20.88
N ALA A 4 22.84 -55.71 -21.24
CA ALA A 4 22.85 -55.21 -22.61
C ALA A 4 23.59 -56.19 -23.54
N ALA A 5 24.63 -56.84 -23.04
CA ALA A 5 25.37 -57.92 -23.76
C ALA A 5 24.50 -59.17 -23.93
N GLU A 6 23.50 -59.43 -23.08
CA GLU A 6 22.49 -60.49 -23.19
C GLU A 6 21.34 -60.17 -24.19
N GLY A 7 21.40 -58.98 -24.83
CA GLY A 7 20.39 -58.55 -25.83
C GLY A 7 19.20 -57.74 -25.32
N TYR A 8 19.22 -57.34 -24.04
CA TYR A 8 18.21 -56.41 -23.51
C TYR A 8 18.50 -54.98 -23.98
N ASN A 9 17.49 -54.29 -24.53
CA ASN A 9 17.60 -52.94 -25.13
C ASN A 9 16.69 -51.88 -24.50
N ASP A 10 15.96 -52.22 -23.44
CA ASP A 10 15.14 -51.30 -22.66
C ASP A 10 15.42 -51.49 -21.17
N PHE A 11 15.91 -50.43 -20.50
CA PHE A 11 16.33 -50.46 -19.10
C PHE A 11 15.59 -49.40 -18.30
N TYR A 12 15.05 -49.82 -17.15
CA TYR A 12 14.56 -48.92 -16.13
C TYR A 12 15.41 -49.06 -14.88
N PHE A 13 15.87 -47.91 -14.36
CA PHE A 13 16.61 -47.83 -13.12
C PHE A 13 16.10 -46.71 -12.25
N ALA A 14 15.80 -46.99 -10.99
CA ALA A 14 15.44 -46.02 -10.00
C ALA A 14 16.27 -46.26 -8.71
N ASP A 15 16.85 -45.18 -8.16
CA ASP A 15 17.69 -45.24 -6.95
C ASP A 15 17.51 -43.92 -6.18
N ASP A 16 17.63 -43.98 -4.86
CA ASP A 16 17.49 -42.81 -3.97
C ASP A 16 18.76 -41.97 -3.87
N ALA A 17 19.90 -42.52 -4.29
CA ALA A 17 21.17 -41.81 -4.30
C ALA A 17 21.46 -41.19 -5.67
N ILE A 18 21.50 -39.86 -5.74
CA ILE A 18 21.84 -39.09 -6.95
C ILE A 18 23.11 -39.59 -7.61
N LYS A 19 24.10 -40.03 -6.83
CA LYS A 19 25.38 -40.55 -7.32
C LYS A 19 25.19 -41.81 -8.16
N ASN A 20 24.33 -42.74 -7.71
CA ASN A 20 24.02 -43.97 -8.39
C ASN A 20 23.19 -43.69 -9.67
N VAL A 21 22.19 -42.82 -9.57
CA VAL A 21 21.37 -42.42 -10.71
C VAL A 21 22.25 -41.84 -11.83
N LYS A 22 23.20 -40.97 -11.46
CA LYS A 22 24.12 -40.36 -12.41
C LYS A 22 25.06 -41.39 -13.03
N ALA A 23 25.63 -42.28 -12.23
CA ALA A 23 26.54 -43.34 -12.72
C ALA A 23 25.85 -44.29 -13.71
N VAL A 24 24.59 -44.67 -13.43
CA VAL A 24 23.81 -45.52 -14.32
C VAL A 24 23.40 -44.77 -15.59
N LYS A 25 23.00 -43.50 -15.47
CA LYS A 25 22.68 -42.67 -16.64
C LYS A 25 23.89 -42.51 -17.56
N ASP A 26 25.06 -42.20 -16.96
CA ASP A 26 26.35 -42.10 -17.72
C ASP A 26 26.72 -43.44 -18.37
N ALA A 27 26.51 -44.55 -17.67
CA ALA A 27 26.77 -45.88 -18.21
C ALA A 27 25.83 -46.29 -19.37
N LEU A 28 24.55 -45.95 -19.28
CA LEU A 28 23.56 -46.22 -20.34
C LEU A 28 23.73 -45.30 -21.55
N SER A 29 24.26 -44.08 -21.35
CA SER A 29 24.49 -43.13 -22.46
C SER A 29 25.57 -43.60 -23.45
N VAL A 30 26.42 -44.57 -23.05
CA VAL A 30 27.49 -45.16 -23.91
C VAL A 30 26.99 -46.40 -24.63
N LEU A 31 25.81 -46.90 -24.32
CA LEU A 31 25.19 -48.07 -24.91
C LEU A 31 24.03 -47.61 -25.84
N ASP A 32 23.92 -48.32 -26.99
CA ASP A 32 22.77 -48.11 -27.93
C ASP A 32 21.55 -48.86 -27.38
N VAL A 33 21.02 -48.34 -26.24
CA VAL A 33 19.87 -48.93 -25.55
C VAL A 33 18.91 -47.81 -25.09
N LYS A 34 17.63 -48.14 -25.02
CA LYS A 34 16.67 -47.26 -24.38
C LYS A 34 16.79 -47.37 -22.85
N GLY A 35 17.03 -46.27 -22.20
CA GLY A 35 17.17 -46.23 -20.72
C GLY A 35 16.32 -45.13 -20.08
N ASP A 36 15.49 -45.48 -19.10
CA ASP A 36 14.82 -44.55 -18.20
C ASP A 36 15.46 -44.65 -16.80
N VAL A 37 16.17 -43.56 -16.42
CA VAL A 37 16.91 -43.52 -15.17
C VAL A 37 16.31 -42.43 -14.29
N GLN A 38 15.68 -42.82 -13.20
CA GLN A 38 14.95 -41.94 -12.32
C GLN A 38 15.57 -41.93 -10.91
N LEU A 39 15.56 -40.72 -10.29
CA LEU A 39 15.85 -40.63 -8.87
C LEU A 39 14.61 -41.11 -8.10
N ALA A 40 14.70 -42.26 -7.47
CA ALA A 40 13.67 -42.74 -6.56
C ALA A 40 13.68 -41.85 -5.30
N ILE A 41 12.67 -41.01 -5.15
CA ILE A 41 12.43 -40.38 -3.86
C ILE A 41 11.94 -41.49 -2.93
N VAL A 42 12.79 -41.93 -2.01
CA VAL A 42 12.35 -42.81 -0.91
C VAL A 42 11.34 -41.96 -0.13
N LYS A 43 10.05 -42.21 -0.39
CA LYS A 43 9.00 -41.69 0.48
C LYS A 43 9.28 -42.28 1.85
N SER A 44 9.56 -41.43 2.82
CA SER A 44 9.53 -41.82 4.23
C SER A 44 8.27 -42.67 4.44
N ASN A 45 8.40 -43.82 5.14
CA ASN A 45 7.21 -44.65 5.51
C ASN A 45 6.28 -43.91 6.45
N LYS A 46 6.64 -42.72 6.86
CA LYS A 46 5.86 -41.83 7.74
C LYS A 46 4.92 -40.97 6.92
N SER A 47 3.68 -40.80 7.43
CA SER A 47 2.77 -39.84 6.87
C SER A 47 3.27 -38.40 7.12
N ARG A 48 2.84 -37.42 6.29
CA ARG A 48 3.18 -36.00 6.52
C ARG A 48 2.73 -35.50 7.88
N SER A 49 1.61 -36.02 8.38
CA SER A 49 1.11 -35.74 9.75
C SER A 49 2.12 -36.21 10.79
N GLN A 50 2.69 -37.39 10.65
CA GLN A 50 3.70 -37.92 11.57
C GLN A 50 5.00 -37.15 11.51
N GLU A 51 5.49 -36.83 10.31
CA GLU A 51 6.70 -36.01 10.13
C GLU A 51 6.57 -34.62 10.74
N PHE A 52 5.42 -33.97 10.53
CA PHE A 52 5.11 -32.70 11.17
C PHE A 52 4.98 -32.78 12.67
N ASN A 53 4.34 -33.84 13.19
CA ASN A 53 4.25 -34.10 14.61
C ASN A 53 5.63 -34.24 15.27
N GLU A 54 6.55 -34.95 14.64
CA GLU A 54 7.93 -35.08 15.14
C GLU A 54 8.66 -33.72 15.17
N MET A 55 8.44 -32.85 14.16
CA MET A 55 8.98 -31.46 14.20
C MET A 55 8.40 -30.67 15.37
N LEU A 56 7.08 -30.78 15.57
CA LEU A 56 6.37 -30.09 16.65
C LEU A 56 6.84 -30.55 18.03
N GLU A 57 6.96 -31.86 18.25
CA GLU A 57 7.42 -32.46 19.51
C GLU A 57 8.89 -32.10 19.79
N ALA A 58 9.77 -32.22 18.79
CA ALA A 58 11.16 -31.86 18.94
C ALA A 58 11.36 -30.36 19.29
N ARG A 59 10.44 -29.51 18.85
CA ARG A 59 10.48 -28.07 19.10
C ARG A 59 9.88 -27.67 20.44
N THR A 60 8.80 -28.31 20.85
CA THR A 60 8.00 -27.94 22.02
C THR A 60 8.30 -28.80 23.24
N GLY A 61 8.82 -30.01 23.06
CA GLY A 61 8.99 -31.00 24.11
C GLY A 61 7.67 -31.52 24.71
N ILE A 62 6.57 -31.40 23.98
CA ILE A 62 5.24 -31.83 24.39
C ILE A 62 5.04 -33.26 23.91
N ASP A 63 4.85 -34.18 24.88
CA ASP A 63 4.45 -35.54 24.64
C ASP A 63 2.99 -35.60 24.14
N ALA A 64 2.77 -36.26 23.02
CA ALA A 64 1.48 -36.42 22.38
C ALA A 64 0.39 -36.95 23.32
N VAL A 65 0.71 -37.94 24.16
CA VAL A 65 -0.21 -38.56 25.09
C VAL A 65 -0.69 -37.58 26.17
N LYS A 66 0.22 -36.74 26.69
CA LYS A 66 -0.12 -35.75 27.70
C LYS A 66 -0.94 -34.60 27.14
N THR A 67 -0.86 -34.33 25.84
CA THR A 67 -1.58 -33.25 25.16
C THR A 67 -3.05 -33.53 25.01
N PHE A 68 -3.40 -34.82 24.74
CA PHE A 68 -4.78 -35.24 24.55
C PHE A 68 -5.57 -35.47 25.86
N SER A 69 -4.88 -35.75 26.97
CA SER A 69 -5.53 -36.04 28.25
C SER A 69 -5.99 -34.81 29.04
N LYS A 70 -5.64 -33.58 28.58
CA LYS A 70 -6.00 -32.35 29.28
C LYS A 70 -7.05 -31.55 28.53
N SER A 71 -8.00 -31.00 29.27
CA SER A 71 -9.05 -30.15 28.71
C SER A 71 -8.48 -28.89 28.09
N LYS A 72 -9.12 -28.40 27.02
CA LYS A 72 -8.77 -27.19 26.27
C LYS A 72 -8.46 -25.98 27.17
N GLY A 73 -9.20 -25.82 28.30
CA GLY A 73 -9.04 -24.70 29.25
C GLY A 73 -7.79 -24.74 30.11
N GLU A 74 -7.25 -25.93 30.44
CA GLU A 74 -6.08 -26.09 31.31
C GLU A 74 -4.75 -25.82 30.58
N MET A 75 -4.73 -26.01 29.27
CA MET A 75 -3.52 -25.92 28.46
C MET A 75 -3.22 -24.49 27.98
N VAL A 76 -4.24 -23.69 27.76
CA VAL A 76 -4.14 -22.29 27.30
C VAL A 76 -3.43 -21.37 28.32
N GLY A 77 -3.43 -21.72 29.61
CA GLY A 77 -2.83 -20.89 30.68
C GLY A 77 -1.30 -20.84 30.68
N ARG A 78 -0.61 -21.87 30.22
CA ARG A 78 0.85 -22.02 30.39
C ARG A 78 1.72 -21.18 29.46
N ASN A 79 1.23 -20.74 28.33
CA ASN A 79 2.00 -20.03 27.31
C ASN A 79 1.52 -18.60 27.01
N LYS A 80 0.62 -18.04 27.83
CA LYS A 80 0.12 -16.67 27.70
C LYS A 80 1.19 -15.57 27.70
N GLY A 81 2.39 -15.85 28.22
CA GLY A 81 3.44 -14.86 28.44
C GLY A 81 4.64 -14.92 27.50
N ARG A 82 4.70 -15.82 26.52
CA ARG A 82 5.82 -15.81 25.57
C ARG A 82 5.65 -14.72 24.54
N PHE A 83 6.17 -13.56 24.86
CA PHE A 83 6.46 -12.52 23.89
C PHE A 83 7.44 -13.07 22.85
N ARG A 84 6.95 -13.33 21.63
CA ARG A 84 7.77 -13.84 20.55
C ARG A 84 8.15 -12.70 19.62
N TYR A 85 9.23 -12.02 19.96
CA TYR A 85 9.65 -10.80 19.27
C TYR A 85 8.53 -9.73 19.34
N PHE A 86 8.52 -8.82 18.39
CA PHE A 86 7.53 -7.74 18.31
C PHE A 86 6.29 -8.07 17.46
N LEU A 87 6.21 -9.28 16.93
CA LEU A 87 5.06 -9.73 16.11
C LEU A 87 4.25 -10.79 16.85
N PRO A 88 2.98 -10.50 17.21
CA PRO A 88 2.08 -11.50 17.75
C PRO A 88 1.67 -12.50 16.67
N PRO A 89 1.24 -13.74 17.01
CA PRO A 89 0.83 -14.75 16.04
C PRO A 89 -0.22 -14.26 15.05
N SER A 90 -1.18 -13.47 15.51
CA SER A 90 -2.24 -12.89 14.66
C SER A 90 -1.74 -11.84 13.64
N ALA A 91 -0.53 -11.31 13.80
CA ALA A 91 0.12 -10.39 12.87
C ALA A 91 1.10 -11.09 11.91
N GLU A 92 1.34 -12.40 12.07
CA GLU A 92 2.21 -13.20 11.22
C GLU A 92 1.54 -13.60 9.90
N ASP A 93 2.38 -13.82 8.87
CA ASP A 93 2.00 -14.55 7.67
C ASP A 93 2.13 -16.07 7.89
N PHE A 94 1.69 -16.85 6.90
CA PHE A 94 1.73 -18.31 7.00
C PHE A 94 3.13 -18.84 7.31
N MET A 95 4.13 -18.44 6.53
CA MET A 95 5.53 -18.88 6.76
C MET A 95 6.10 -18.36 8.09
N GLY A 96 5.73 -17.16 8.52
CA GLY A 96 6.14 -16.62 9.82
C GLY A 96 5.65 -17.47 10.98
N MET A 97 4.44 -18.05 10.87
CA MET A 97 3.90 -19.03 11.84
C MET A 97 4.66 -20.36 11.75
N MET A 98 4.98 -20.83 10.55
CA MET A 98 5.75 -22.09 10.34
C MET A 98 7.14 -22.02 10.98
N TYR A 99 7.76 -20.85 11.02
CA TYR A 99 9.05 -20.66 11.69
C TYR A 99 9.07 -21.02 13.18
N ASP A 100 7.91 -21.10 13.81
CA ASP A 100 7.80 -21.55 15.20
C ASP A 100 8.06 -23.04 15.37
N PHE A 101 7.90 -23.82 14.33
CA PHE A 101 8.09 -25.27 14.32
C PHE A 101 9.49 -25.71 13.91
N LEU A 102 10.28 -24.80 13.28
CA LEU A 102 11.60 -25.15 12.73
C LEU A 102 12.65 -25.41 13.82
N GLY A 103 13.43 -26.44 13.66
CA GLY A 103 14.60 -26.77 14.48
C GLY A 103 15.77 -25.78 14.30
N LYS A 104 16.95 -26.19 14.81
CA LYS A 104 18.20 -25.41 14.74
C LYS A 104 19.16 -25.99 13.67
N GLY A 105 20.03 -25.13 13.13
CA GLY A 105 21.10 -25.52 12.20
C GLY A 105 20.57 -26.30 11.00
N LYS A 106 21.33 -27.29 10.54
CA LYS A 106 20.98 -28.13 9.38
C LYS A 106 19.62 -28.82 9.49
N LYS A 107 19.21 -29.24 10.70
CA LYS A 107 17.88 -29.82 10.91
C LYS A 107 16.79 -28.78 10.62
N GLY A 108 16.97 -27.55 11.12
CA GLY A 108 16.00 -26.48 10.84
C GLY A 108 15.96 -26.08 9.37
N ASP A 109 17.07 -26.18 8.65
CA ASP A 109 17.09 -25.98 7.19
C ASP A 109 16.32 -27.09 6.46
N ALA A 110 16.44 -28.35 6.93
CA ALA A 110 15.67 -29.49 6.40
C ALA A 110 14.19 -29.35 6.71
N ASP A 111 13.82 -28.96 7.95
CA ASP A 111 12.43 -28.71 8.34
C ASP A 111 11.79 -27.60 7.49
N LYS A 112 12.52 -26.50 7.27
CA LYS A 112 12.08 -25.40 6.41
C LYS A 112 11.82 -25.85 4.99
N LYS A 113 12.77 -26.60 4.41
CA LYS A 113 12.63 -27.17 3.06
C LYS A 113 11.43 -28.11 2.98
N TRP A 114 11.22 -28.93 4.00
CA TRP A 114 10.07 -29.84 4.05
C TRP A 114 8.74 -29.07 4.02
N ILE A 115 8.61 -27.99 4.82
CA ILE A 115 7.43 -27.12 4.80
C ILE A 115 7.26 -26.44 3.43
N GLU A 116 8.34 -25.96 2.83
CA GLU A 116 8.29 -25.36 1.51
C GLU A 116 7.84 -26.39 0.45
N ASP A 117 8.39 -27.61 0.47
CA ASP A 117 8.10 -28.64 -0.52
C ASP A 117 6.68 -29.21 -0.38
N ASN A 118 6.16 -29.35 0.85
CA ASN A 118 4.84 -29.95 1.08
C ASN A 118 3.67 -28.94 1.11
N LEU A 119 3.92 -27.66 1.40
CA LEU A 119 2.86 -26.65 1.55
C LEU A 119 3.02 -25.49 0.57
N MET A 120 4.16 -24.78 0.59
CA MET A 120 4.29 -23.52 -0.14
C MET A 120 4.40 -23.73 -1.66
N LYS A 121 5.20 -24.72 -2.10
CA LYS A 121 5.35 -25.00 -3.54
C LYS A 121 4.07 -25.56 -4.16
N PRO A 122 3.37 -26.54 -3.56
CA PRO A 122 2.05 -26.96 -4.02
C PRO A 122 1.06 -25.79 -4.12
N TYR A 123 1.02 -24.94 -3.11
CA TYR A 123 0.18 -23.73 -3.12
C TYR A 123 0.57 -22.77 -4.26
N SER A 124 1.85 -22.45 -4.37
CA SER A 124 2.35 -21.53 -5.41
C SER A 124 2.10 -22.06 -6.83
N ARG A 125 2.31 -23.36 -7.07
CA ARG A 125 1.96 -24.01 -8.36
C ARG A 125 0.48 -23.90 -8.66
N GLY A 126 -0.36 -24.18 -7.66
CA GLY A 126 -1.81 -24.07 -7.80
C GLY A 126 -2.25 -22.64 -8.13
N VAL A 127 -1.73 -21.63 -7.42
CA VAL A 127 -2.00 -20.22 -7.69
C VAL A 127 -1.54 -19.82 -9.10
N ALA A 128 -0.35 -20.25 -9.52
CA ALA A 128 0.14 -20.00 -10.89
C ALA A 128 -0.77 -20.63 -11.97
N ASN A 129 -1.32 -21.81 -11.72
CA ASN A 129 -2.29 -22.43 -12.61
C ASN A 129 -3.61 -21.65 -12.68
N ILE A 130 -4.09 -21.11 -11.54
CA ILE A 130 -5.25 -20.22 -11.50
C ILE A 130 -4.98 -18.95 -12.33
N GLU A 131 -3.82 -18.32 -12.17
CA GLU A 131 -3.44 -17.12 -12.91
C GLU A 131 -3.38 -17.40 -14.42
N ARG A 132 -2.83 -18.54 -14.82
CA ARG A 132 -2.79 -19.00 -16.22
C ARG A 132 -4.20 -19.23 -16.79
N ALA A 133 -5.06 -19.91 -16.04
CA ALA A 133 -6.44 -20.16 -16.45
C ALA A 133 -7.23 -18.85 -16.59
N LYS A 134 -7.07 -17.90 -15.66
CA LYS A 134 -7.66 -16.55 -15.76
C LYS A 134 -7.17 -15.81 -17.00
N GLN A 135 -5.86 -15.86 -17.28
CA GLN A 135 -5.30 -15.19 -18.45
C GLN A 135 -5.84 -15.80 -19.75
N ALA A 136 -5.98 -17.11 -19.83
CA ALA A 136 -6.56 -17.80 -20.99
C ALA A 136 -8.03 -17.36 -21.23
N ILE A 137 -8.85 -17.37 -20.17
CA ILE A 137 -10.24 -16.93 -20.23
C ILE A 137 -10.33 -15.45 -20.66
N GLN A 138 -9.50 -14.58 -20.05
CA GLN A 138 -9.47 -13.15 -20.38
C GLN A 138 -9.08 -12.91 -21.84
N THR A 139 -8.11 -13.66 -22.34
CA THR A 139 -7.67 -13.57 -23.73
C THR A 139 -8.79 -13.99 -24.69
N SER A 140 -9.45 -15.13 -24.44
CA SER A 140 -10.58 -15.61 -25.22
C SER A 140 -11.75 -14.62 -25.21
N TYR A 141 -12.08 -14.07 -24.03
CA TYR A 141 -13.15 -13.07 -23.92
C TYR A 141 -12.82 -11.76 -24.65
N ASN A 142 -11.56 -11.31 -24.60
CA ASN A 142 -11.13 -10.11 -25.33
C ASN A 142 -11.18 -10.34 -26.86
N ALA A 143 -10.79 -11.53 -27.34
CA ALA A 143 -10.91 -11.90 -28.74
C ALA A 143 -12.39 -11.88 -29.20
N LEU A 144 -13.27 -12.52 -28.40
CA LEU A 144 -14.72 -12.50 -28.66
C LEU A 144 -15.28 -11.06 -28.71
N ARG A 145 -14.90 -10.19 -27.77
CA ARG A 145 -15.30 -8.76 -27.75
C ARG A 145 -14.76 -7.98 -28.95
N SER A 146 -13.66 -8.41 -29.54
CA SER A 146 -13.09 -7.79 -30.74
C SER A 146 -13.83 -8.23 -32.02
N GLU A 147 -14.34 -9.44 -32.02
CA GLU A 147 -15.19 -9.98 -33.09
C GLU A 147 -16.61 -9.37 -33.07
N PHE A 148 -17.18 -9.24 -31.88
CA PHE A 148 -18.52 -8.68 -31.65
C PHE A 148 -18.47 -7.20 -31.23
N LYS A 149 -17.88 -6.33 -32.04
CA LYS A 149 -17.71 -4.88 -31.75
C LYS A 149 -19.04 -4.14 -31.56
N ASP A 150 -20.06 -4.53 -32.29
CA ASP A 150 -21.43 -4.02 -32.21
C ASP A 150 -22.07 -4.36 -30.85
N VAL A 151 -22.02 -5.62 -30.44
CA VAL A 151 -22.51 -6.08 -29.14
C VAL A 151 -21.72 -5.43 -28.02
N LYS A 152 -20.38 -5.35 -28.08
CA LYS A 152 -19.51 -4.69 -27.09
C LYS A 152 -19.97 -3.25 -26.81
N LYS A 153 -20.33 -2.48 -27.84
CA LYS A 153 -20.83 -1.10 -27.70
C LYS A 153 -22.20 -1.04 -27.02
N LYS A 154 -22.96 -2.13 -27.09
CA LYS A 154 -24.33 -2.25 -26.58
C LYS A 154 -24.37 -2.72 -25.12
N LEU A 155 -23.44 -3.59 -24.68
CA LEU A 155 -23.49 -4.26 -23.39
C LEU A 155 -23.70 -3.29 -22.20
N GLY A 156 -22.99 -2.17 -22.15
CA GLY A 156 -23.12 -1.20 -21.05
C GLY A 156 -24.30 -0.24 -21.15
N LYS A 157 -25.11 -0.33 -22.21
CA LYS A 157 -26.28 0.53 -22.40
C LYS A 157 -27.48 -0.04 -21.66
N GLN A 158 -28.35 0.84 -21.16
CA GLN A 158 -29.64 0.44 -20.64
C GLN A 158 -30.56 -0.01 -21.75
N ILE A 159 -31.32 -1.05 -21.47
CA ILE A 159 -32.40 -1.52 -22.37
C ILE A 159 -33.57 -0.55 -22.21
N PRO A 160 -34.11 0.01 -23.28
CA PRO A 160 -35.26 0.90 -23.20
C PRO A 160 -36.43 0.26 -22.44
N ASN A 161 -37.04 1.02 -21.53
CA ASN A 161 -38.23 0.68 -20.74
C ASN A 161 -38.08 -0.42 -19.65
N ILE A 162 -36.93 -1.07 -19.51
CA ILE A 162 -36.80 -2.25 -18.61
C ILE A 162 -35.87 -1.97 -17.38
N GLY A 163 -35.05 -0.93 -17.41
CA GLY A 163 -34.20 -0.58 -16.28
C GLY A 163 -32.96 -1.46 -16.07
N TYR A 164 -32.73 -2.47 -16.92
CA TYR A 164 -31.56 -3.36 -16.96
C TYR A 164 -30.66 -3.02 -18.14
N THR A 165 -29.39 -3.46 -18.07
CA THR A 165 -28.44 -3.32 -19.18
C THR A 165 -28.39 -4.60 -20.03
N TYR A 166 -27.90 -4.49 -21.26
CA TYR A 166 -27.68 -5.67 -22.12
C TYR A 166 -26.65 -6.65 -21.50
N ASP A 167 -25.67 -6.18 -20.74
CA ASP A 167 -24.74 -7.05 -19.99
C ASP A 167 -25.50 -7.88 -18.96
N GLN A 168 -26.43 -7.26 -18.21
CA GLN A 168 -27.28 -7.95 -17.22
C GLN A 168 -28.21 -8.95 -17.89
N ALA A 169 -28.75 -8.62 -19.07
CA ALA A 169 -29.59 -9.55 -19.84
C ALA A 169 -28.82 -10.80 -20.30
N VAL A 170 -27.62 -10.61 -20.84
CA VAL A 170 -26.73 -11.72 -21.23
C VAL A 170 -26.35 -12.58 -20.02
N ARG A 171 -26.06 -11.96 -18.88
CA ARG A 171 -25.75 -12.71 -17.66
C ARG A 171 -26.94 -13.50 -17.12
N ALA A 172 -28.14 -12.89 -17.12
CA ALA A 172 -29.39 -13.59 -16.77
C ALA A 172 -29.61 -14.81 -17.69
N TYR A 173 -29.40 -14.67 -18.99
CA TYR A 173 -29.47 -15.77 -19.95
C TYR A 173 -28.46 -16.89 -19.60
N LEU A 174 -27.21 -16.55 -19.30
CA LEU A 174 -26.16 -17.50 -18.97
C LEU A 174 -26.42 -18.23 -17.64
N TYR A 175 -26.89 -17.52 -16.61
CA TYR A 175 -27.29 -18.12 -15.33
C TYR A 175 -28.44 -19.11 -15.52
N THR A 176 -29.48 -18.71 -16.25
CA THR A 176 -30.64 -19.57 -16.52
C THR A 176 -30.22 -20.79 -17.32
N LYS A 177 -29.38 -20.64 -18.34
CA LYS A 177 -28.85 -21.75 -19.15
C LYS A 177 -28.01 -22.73 -18.34
N ALA A 178 -27.34 -22.23 -17.28
CA ALA A 178 -26.58 -23.05 -16.33
C ALA A 178 -27.45 -23.64 -15.21
N GLY A 179 -28.76 -23.40 -15.20
CA GLY A 179 -29.70 -23.96 -14.22
C GLY A 179 -29.70 -23.22 -12.88
N HIS A 180 -29.21 -22.00 -12.81
CA HIS A 180 -29.15 -21.22 -11.57
C HIS A 180 -30.37 -20.32 -11.41
N GLU A 181 -30.93 -20.26 -10.20
CA GLU A 181 -31.90 -19.24 -9.83
C GLU A 181 -31.21 -17.88 -9.59
N ILE A 182 -31.86 -16.80 -10.00
CA ILE A 182 -31.29 -15.44 -9.91
C ILE A 182 -31.93 -14.69 -8.75
N PRO A 183 -31.16 -14.38 -7.66
CA PRO A 183 -31.73 -13.73 -6.49
C PRO A 183 -32.30 -12.34 -6.82
N GLY A 184 -33.51 -12.07 -6.32
CA GLY A 184 -34.16 -10.75 -6.46
C GLY A 184 -34.67 -10.40 -7.84
N LEU A 185 -34.64 -11.31 -8.79
CA LEU A 185 -35.22 -11.13 -10.13
C LEU A 185 -36.61 -11.77 -10.21
N SER A 186 -37.61 -10.99 -10.61
CA SER A 186 -38.96 -11.52 -10.83
C SER A 186 -39.03 -12.43 -12.06
N LYS A 187 -39.97 -13.38 -12.09
CA LYS A 187 -40.18 -14.25 -13.29
C LYS A 187 -40.54 -13.45 -14.53
N THR A 188 -41.25 -12.35 -14.36
CA THR A 188 -41.63 -11.45 -15.46
C THR A 188 -40.40 -10.78 -16.05
N ASP A 189 -39.55 -10.16 -15.19
CA ASP A 189 -38.34 -9.49 -15.63
C ASP A 189 -37.35 -10.50 -16.24
N LEU A 190 -37.25 -11.70 -15.68
CA LEU A 190 -36.42 -12.77 -16.25
C LEU A 190 -36.86 -13.13 -17.66
N ASN A 191 -38.16 -13.38 -17.87
CA ASN A 191 -38.69 -13.71 -19.19
C ASN A 191 -38.43 -12.58 -20.21
N GLU A 192 -38.57 -11.34 -19.77
CA GLU A 192 -38.34 -10.16 -20.61
C GLU A 192 -36.85 -10.06 -21.00
N LEU A 193 -35.93 -10.25 -20.04
CA LEU A 193 -34.48 -10.27 -20.34
C LEU A 193 -34.08 -11.42 -21.25
N LEU A 194 -34.67 -12.61 -21.09
CA LEU A 194 -34.44 -13.76 -21.99
C LEU A 194 -34.97 -13.50 -23.37
N SER A 195 -36.16 -12.86 -23.51
CA SER A 195 -36.73 -12.52 -24.81
C SER A 195 -35.86 -11.56 -25.61
N ILE A 196 -35.24 -10.59 -24.94
CA ILE A 196 -34.29 -9.63 -25.54
C ILE A 196 -33.05 -10.32 -26.10
N VAL A 197 -32.48 -11.26 -25.33
CA VAL A 197 -31.28 -12.01 -25.77
C VAL A 197 -31.66 -12.94 -26.94
N ASN A 198 -32.81 -13.64 -26.85
CA ASN A 198 -33.26 -14.56 -27.88
C ASN A 198 -33.74 -13.83 -29.13
N GLY A 199 -34.28 -12.61 -29.03
CA GLY A 199 -34.75 -11.79 -30.15
C GLY A 199 -33.62 -11.10 -30.93
N ASP A 200 -32.43 -10.98 -30.41
CA ASP A 200 -31.26 -10.43 -31.07
C ASP A 200 -30.25 -11.54 -31.37
N GLN A 201 -30.22 -12.01 -32.58
CA GLN A 201 -29.38 -13.11 -33.02
C GLN A 201 -27.87 -12.88 -32.73
N ARG A 202 -27.38 -11.65 -32.89
CA ARG A 202 -25.97 -11.29 -32.60
C ARG A 202 -25.69 -11.33 -31.12
N LEU A 203 -26.61 -10.84 -30.30
CA LEU A 203 -26.48 -10.85 -28.82
C LEU A 203 -26.54 -12.29 -28.30
N LYS A 204 -27.44 -13.12 -28.84
CA LYS A 204 -27.54 -14.53 -28.47
C LYS A 204 -26.27 -15.30 -28.83
N LEU A 205 -25.77 -15.14 -30.08
CA LEU A 205 -24.52 -15.78 -30.50
C LEU A 205 -23.34 -15.37 -29.61
N PHE A 206 -23.26 -14.09 -29.26
CA PHE A 206 -22.26 -13.60 -28.29
C PHE A 206 -22.42 -14.26 -26.90
N ALA A 207 -23.66 -14.34 -26.39
CA ALA A 207 -23.93 -14.97 -25.10
C ALA A 207 -23.54 -16.47 -25.09
N ASP A 208 -23.94 -17.19 -26.17
CA ASP A 208 -23.58 -18.60 -26.31
C ASP A 208 -22.07 -18.81 -26.42
N SER A 209 -21.35 -17.93 -27.12
CA SER A 209 -19.89 -17.96 -27.21
C SER A 209 -19.23 -17.68 -25.85
N VAL A 210 -19.78 -16.78 -25.04
CA VAL A 210 -19.34 -16.58 -23.64
C VAL A 210 -19.57 -17.84 -22.80
N GLY A 211 -20.72 -18.49 -22.98
CA GLY A 211 -21.03 -19.79 -22.39
C GLY A 211 -20.00 -20.87 -22.75
N LEU A 212 -19.57 -20.93 -24.01
CA LEU A 212 -18.53 -21.87 -24.45
C LEU A 212 -17.15 -21.59 -23.78
N ILE A 213 -16.77 -20.32 -23.61
CA ILE A 213 -15.54 -19.95 -22.88
C ILE A 213 -15.59 -20.45 -21.44
N SER A 214 -16.76 -20.37 -20.80
CA SER A 214 -16.97 -20.79 -19.41
C SER A 214 -17.07 -22.31 -19.26
N ASN A 215 -17.68 -23.01 -20.22
CA ASN A 215 -18.00 -24.43 -20.11
C ASN A 215 -16.81 -25.36 -20.36
N GLN A 216 -15.63 -24.83 -20.71
CA GLN A 216 -14.48 -25.68 -21.02
C GLN A 216 -14.05 -26.60 -19.87
N LYS A 217 -14.48 -26.35 -18.61
CA LYS A 217 -14.27 -27.26 -17.46
C LYS A 217 -15.32 -27.28 -16.35
N GLN A 218 -16.13 -26.24 -16.09
CA GLN A 218 -16.86 -26.12 -14.80
C GLN A 218 -18.24 -25.43 -14.86
N GLY A 219 -18.77 -25.09 -16.02
CA GLY A 219 -20.04 -24.36 -16.14
C GLY A 219 -19.95 -22.86 -15.79
N TYR A 220 -21.09 -22.17 -15.93
CA TYR A 220 -21.17 -20.75 -15.59
C TYR A 220 -21.37 -20.54 -14.09
N THR A 221 -20.80 -19.45 -13.52
CA THR A 221 -20.87 -19.18 -12.07
C THR A 221 -22.33 -18.95 -11.62
N SER A 222 -22.64 -19.32 -10.36
CA SER A 222 -23.93 -19.00 -9.75
C SER A 222 -24.01 -17.49 -9.41
N PRO A 223 -25.19 -16.84 -9.59
CA PRO A 223 -25.36 -15.44 -9.22
C PRO A 223 -25.39 -15.27 -7.70
N GLY A 224 -24.77 -14.23 -7.18
CA GLY A 224 -24.89 -13.81 -5.78
C GLY A 224 -26.03 -12.81 -5.57
N GLU A 225 -26.35 -12.47 -4.29
CA GLU A 225 -27.38 -11.46 -3.95
C GLU A 225 -27.21 -10.13 -4.69
N TYR A 226 -25.98 -9.78 -5.05
CA TYR A 226 -25.63 -8.52 -5.72
C TYR A 226 -25.22 -8.72 -7.18
N TRP A 227 -25.77 -9.73 -7.86
CA TRP A 227 -25.43 -10.04 -9.26
C TRP A 227 -25.59 -8.84 -10.21
N LEU A 228 -26.57 -7.95 -9.94
CA LEU A 228 -26.80 -6.72 -10.72
C LEU A 228 -25.57 -5.81 -10.82
N THR A 229 -24.66 -5.91 -9.87
CA THR A 229 -23.47 -5.04 -9.81
C THR A 229 -22.23 -5.62 -10.50
N GLY A 230 -22.29 -6.87 -10.93
CA GLY A 230 -21.23 -7.54 -11.65
C GLY A 230 -21.26 -7.31 -13.17
N SER A 231 -20.30 -7.92 -13.86
CA SER A 231 -20.21 -7.95 -15.32
C SER A 231 -19.87 -9.36 -15.79
N ILE A 232 -20.05 -9.63 -17.10
CA ILE A 232 -19.63 -10.90 -17.72
C ILE A 232 -18.15 -11.18 -17.40
N ALA A 233 -17.27 -10.17 -17.44
CA ALA A 233 -15.87 -10.34 -17.10
C ALA A 233 -15.65 -10.75 -15.63
N SER A 234 -16.43 -10.20 -14.69
CA SER A 234 -16.37 -10.61 -13.29
C SER A 234 -16.86 -12.05 -13.07
N ASP A 235 -17.89 -12.45 -13.78
CA ASP A 235 -18.42 -13.82 -13.72
C ASP A 235 -17.39 -14.84 -14.25
N LEU A 236 -16.77 -14.55 -15.38
CA LEU A 236 -15.71 -15.38 -15.94
C LEU A 236 -14.49 -15.50 -15.00
N ASN A 237 -14.12 -14.43 -14.30
CA ASN A 237 -13.08 -14.48 -13.26
C ASN A 237 -13.49 -15.35 -12.07
N ASN A 238 -14.75 -15.26 -11.63
CA ASN A 238 -15.27 -16.07 -10.52
C ASN A 238 -15.24 -17.58 -10.81
N ILE A 239 -15.35 -18.01 -12.07
CA ILE A 239 -15.27 -19.42 -12.46
C ILE A 239 -13.91 -19.99 -12.07
N THR A 240 -12.81 -19.29 -12.33
CA THR A 240 -11.46 -19.76 -11.97
C THR A 240 -11.13 -19.53 -10.49
N GLU A 241 -11.59 -18.45 -9.89
CA GLU A 241 -11.25 -18.09 -8.52
C GLU A 241 -12.02 -18.86 -7.44
N LYS A 242 -13.29 -19.14 -7.68
CA LYS A 242 -14.13 -19.77 -6.66
C LYS A 242 -14.40 -21.26 -6.94
N ILE A 243 -14.84 -21.57 -8.16
CA ILE A 243 -15.26 -22.93 -8.51
C ILE A 243 -14.04 -23.81 -8.80
N GLY A 244 -13.11 -23.31 -9.64
CA GLY A 244 -11.92 -24.06 -10.04
C GLY A 244 -10.76 -24.03 -9.04
N ARG A 245 -10.80 -23.12 -8.05
CA ARG A 245 -9.68 -22.93 -7.14
C ARG A 245 -9.31 -24.22 -6.41
N LYS A 246 -10.26 -24.91 -5.82
CA LYS A 246 -10.03 -26.12 -5.03
C LYS A 246 -9.38 -27.24 -5.86
N GLU A 247 -9.71 -27.32 -7.14
CA GLU A 247 -9.10 -28.27 -8.06
C GLU A 247 -7.65 -27.91 -8.40
N PHE A 248 -7.38 -26.63 -8.69
CA PHE A 248 -6.02 -26.16 -8.98
C PHE A 248 -5.07 -26.26 -7.80
N ILE A 249 -5.54 -26.05 -6.57
CA ILE A 249 -4.74 -26.16 -5.34
C ILE A 249 -4.99 -27.47 -4.58
N LYS A 250 -5.51 -28.51 -5.24
CA LYS A 250 -5.90 -29.78 -4.62
C LYS A 250 -4.75 -30.40 -3.82
N GLU A 251 -3.57 -30.48 -4.40
CA GLU A 251 -2.37 -31.00 -3.73
C GLU A 251 -2.08 -30.25 -2.41
N TYR A 252 -2.18 -28.92 -2.42
CA TYR A 252 -2.00 -28.12 -1.21
C TYR A 252 -3.09 -28.42 -0.17
N ILE A 253 -4.35 -28.55 -0.59
CA ILE A 253 -5.46 -28.82 0.32
C ILE A 253 -5.31 -30.19 0.98
N GLU A 254 -4.95 -31.23 0.20
CA GLU A 254 -4.74 -32.58 0.71
C GLU A 254 -3.56 -32.61 1.69
N ASN A 255 -2.42 -32.02 1.32
CA ASN A 255 -1.26 -31.94 2.20
C ASN A 255 -1.55 -31.13 3.46
N SER A 256 -2.24 -30.00 3.34
CA SER A 256 -2.60 -29.13 4.47
C SER A 256 -3.53 -29.85 5.46
N LYS A 257 -4.53 -30.57 4.98
CA LYS A 257 -5.45 -31.35 5.84
C LYS A 257 -4.75 -32.51 6.54
N GLU A 258 -3.80 -33.14 5.88
CA GLU A 258 -3.00 -34.21 6.47
C GLU A 258 -2.06 -33.66 7.55
N ILE A 259 -1.33 -32.58 7.26
CA ILE A 259 -0.34 -31.97 8.16
C ILE A 259 -1.02 -31.30 9.36
N PHE A 260 -2.06 -30.51 9.14
CA PHE A 260 -2.83 -29.82 10.17
C PHE A 260 -4.09 -30.62 10.54
N SER A 261 -3.92 -31.90 10.80
CA SER A 261 -4.97 -32.73 11.36
C SER A 261 -5.45 -32.17 12.72
N GLU A 262 -6.66 -32.52 13.13
CA GLU A 262 -7.22 -32.04 14.42
C GLU A 262 -6.27 -32.39 15.59
N GLU A 263 -5.60 -33.54 15.51
CA GLU A 263 -4.57 -33.94 16.48
C GLU A 263 -3.41 -32.95 16.55
N ASN A 264 -2.83 -32.62 15.41
CA ASN A 264 -1.71 -31.66 15.33
C ASN A 264 -2.15 -30.24 15.72
N LEU A 265 -3.37 -29.83 15.35
CA LEU A 265 -3.93 -28.54 15.75
C LEU A 265 -4.11 -28.43 17.28
N ASN A 266 -4.57 -29.52 17.94
CA ASN A 266 -4.66 -29.55 19.39
C ASN A 266 -3.28 -29.46 20.05
N LYS A 267 -2.25 -30.11 19.52
CA LYS A 267 -0.86 -29.96 19.99
C LYS A 267 -0.33 -28.55 19.80
N ILE A 268 -0.64 -27.91 18.68
CA ILE A 268 -0.29 -26.51 18.41
C ILE A 268 -0.96 -25.60 19.44
N GLU A 269 -2.25 -25.80 19.71
CA GLU A 269 -2.97 -25.01 20.73
C GLU A 269 -2.34 -25.18 22.11
N ALA A 270 -2.01 -26.40 22.48
CA ALA A 270 -1.35 -26.71 23.74
C ALA A 270 0.02 -26.03 23.88
N ALA A 271 0.83 -26.01 22.81
CA ALA A 271 2.17 -25.46 22.81
C ALA A 271 2.20 -23.93 22.68
N TYR A 272 1.30 -23.36 21.87
CA TYR A 272 1.36 -21.95 21.43
C TYR A 272 0.14 -21.12 21.82
N GLY A 273 -0.93 -21.75 22.30
CA GLY A 273 -2.15 -21.12 22.76
C GLY A 273 -3.21 -20.98 21.66
N GLN A 274 -4.45 -20.71 22.10
CA GLN A 274 -5.63 -20.61 21.24
C GLN A 274 -5.49 -19.56 20.15
N ASN A 275 -4.95 -18.39 20.45
CA ASN A 275 -4.78 -17.31 19.46
C ASN A 275 -3.87 -17.71 18.29
N PHE A 276 -2.89 -18.58 18.53
CA PHE A 276 -2.04 -19.10 17.47
C PHE A 276 -2.83 -20.05 16.56
N ARG A 277 -3.57 -21.00 17.16
CA ARG A 277 -4.43 -21.94 16.42
C ARG A 277 -5.46 -21.21 15.58
N GLU A 278 -6.22 -20.30 16.18
CA GLU A 278 -7.22 -19.50 15.46
C GLU A 278 -6.62 -18.70 14.29
N SER A 279 -5.44 -18.12 14.50
CA SER A 279 -4.75 -17.39 13.44
C SER A 279 -4.28 -18.29 12.31
N LEU A 280 -3.82 -19.50 12.63
CA LEU A 280 -3.42 -20.52 11.65
C LEU A 280 -4.61 -21.02 10.86
N GLU A 281 -5.69 -21.43 11.54
CA GLU A 281 -6.93 -21.88 10.90
C GLU A 281 -7.53 -20.81 9.98
N ASP A 282 -7.50 -19.52 10.39
CA ASP A 282 -7.95 -18.41 9.57
C ASP A 282 -7.11 -18.26 8.28
N ILE A 283 -5.78 -18.35 8.39
CA ILE A 283 -4.90 -18.27 7.20
C ILE A 283 -5.14 -19.47 6.28
N LEU A 284 -5.21 -20.69 6.80
CA LEU A 284 -5.46 -21.90 6.02
C LEU A 284 -6.79 -21.81 5.27
N TYR A 285 -7.86 -21.38 5.95
CA TYR A 285 -9.16 -21.15 5.35
C TYR A 285 -9.10 -20.13 4.21
N ARG A 286 -8.39 -19.02 4.42
CA ARG A 286 -8.25 -17.96 3.41
C ARG A 286 -7.41 -18.41 2.22
N MET A 287 -6.36 -19.19 2.43
CA MET A 287 -5.56 -19.80 1.35
C MET A 287 -6.41 -20.77 0.54
N GLU A 288 -7.20 -21.62 1.17
CA GLU A 288 -8.10 -22.55 0.50
C GLU A 288 -9.16 -21.83 -0.33
N ASN A 289 -9.77 -20.77 0.19
CA ASN A 289 -10.89 -20.07 -0.43
C ASN A 289 -10.48 -18.86 -1.30
N GLY A 290 -9.20 -18.49 -1.33
CA GLY A 290 -8.70 -17.33 -2.12
C GLY A 290 -9.21 -15.98 -1.64
N THR A 291 -9.58 -15.85 -0.38
CA THR A 291 -10.12 -14.62 0.20
C THR A 291 -9.14 -13.98 1.16
N ASN A 292 -9.05 -12.65 1.14
CA ASN A 292 -8.24 -11.88 2.10
C ASN A 292 -9.08 -11.32 3.25
N ARG A 293 -10.32 -11.79 3.42
CA ARG A 293 -11.27 -11.18 4.34
C ARG A 293 -11.92 -12.23 5.23
N THR A 294 -11.99 -11.93 6.52
CA THR A 294 -12.87 -12.59 7.44
C THR A 294 -14.22 -11.86 7.40
N PHE A 295 -15.30 -12.59 7.08
CA PHE A 295 -16.62 -12.00 7.02
C PHE A 295 -17.19 -11.84 8.43
N GLY A 296 -17.33 -10.60 8.90
CA GLY A 296 -18.06 -10.28 10.12
C GLY A 296 -19.57 -10.52 9.95
N LYS A 297 -20.25 -10.92 11.04
CA LYS A 297 -21.71 -11.15 11.05
C LYS A 297 -22.54 -9.88 10.84
N ASN A 298 -21.96 -8.68 11.01
CA ASN A 298 -22.68 -7.41 10.98
C ASN A 298 -22.62 -6.74 9.60
N LYS A 299 -23.75 -6.70 8.88
CA LYS A 299 -23.89 -6.11 7.54
C LYS A 299 -23.55 -4.60 7.49
N LEU A 300 -23.86 -3.85 8.56
CA LEU A 300 -23.57 -2.40 8.60
C LEU A 300 -22.06 -2.11 8.73
N VAL A 301 -21.37 -2.86 9.61
CA VAL A 301 -19.91 -2.76 9.76
C VAL A 301 -19.22 -3.12 8.44
N ASN A 302 -19.71 -4.14 7.73
CA ASN A 302 -19.15 -4.53 6.43
C ASN A 302 -19.37 -3.44 5.36
N LYS A 303 -20.55 -2.80 5.30
CA LYS A 303 -20.83 -1.69 4.37
C LYS A 303 -19.93 -0.50 4.64
N TRP A 304 -19.78 -0.11 5.90
CA TRP A 304 -18.94 1.03 6.28
C TRP A 304 -17.44 0.76 6.04
N SER A 305 -16.99 -0.45 6.38
CA SER A 305 -15.63 -0.91 6.09
C SER A 305 -15.34 -0.92 4.58
N ASN A 306 -16.30 -1.36 3.76
CA ASN A 306 -16.16 -1.33 2.31
C ASN A 306 -16.11 0.10 1.76
N TRP A 307 -16.92 1.01 2.29
CA TRP A 307 -16.88 2.43 1.90
C TRP A 307 -15.51 3.07 2.19
N LEU A 308 -14.93 2.79 3.37
CA LEU A 308 -13.59 3.26 3.72
C LEU A 308 -12.51 2.63 2.85
N ASN A 309 -12.56 1.32 2.63
CA ASN A 309 -11.59 0.63 1.78
C ASN A 309 -11.62 1.14 0.34
N ASN A 310 -12.79 1.51 -0.19
CA ASN A 310 -12.91 2.12 -1.51
C ASN A 310 -12.20 3.48 -1.61
N SER A 311 -11.93 4.14 -0.47
CA SER A 311 -11.13 5.37 -0.45
C SER A 311 -9.67 5.16 -0.83
N VAL A 312 -9.16 3.93 -0.69
CA VAL A 312 -7.78 3.56 -1.09
C VAL A 312 -7.55 3.86 -2.57
N GLY A 313 -8.50 3.47 -3.43
CA GLY A 313 -8.44 3.79 -4.85
C GLY A 313 -8.35 5.30 -5.12
N ALA A 314 -9.13 6.09 -4.40
CA ALA A 314 -9.11 7.55 -4.51
C ALA A 314 -7.77 8.15 -4.05
N ILE A 315 -7.16 7.60 -3.00
CA ILE A 315 -5.85 8.04 -2.50
C ILE A 315 -4.74 7.75 -3.51
N MET A 316 -4.81 6.62 -4.21
CA MET A 316 -3.77 6.21 -5.17
C MET A 316 -3.95 6.77 -6.57
N PHE A 317 -5.04 7.47 -6.84
CA PHE A 317 -5.36 8.02 -8.15
C PHE A 317 -4.26 8.99 -8.65
N PHE A 318 -3.73 8.74 -9.85
CA PHE A 318 -2.69 9.53 -10.52
C PHE A 318 -1.39 9.75 -9.71
N ASN A 319 -1.01 8.83 -8.85
CA ASN A 319 0.22 8.97 -8.07
C ASN A 319 1.48 8.55 -8.85
N MET A 320 1.93 9.37 -9.78
CA MET A 320 3.15 9.16 -10.57
C MET A 320 4.42 9.12 -9.70
N ARG A 321 4.44 9.89 -8.62
CA ARG A 321 5.57 9.95 -7.69
C ARG A 321 5.80 8.61 -6.99
N SER A 322 4.71 7.96 -6.57
CA SER A 322 4.79 6.60 -6.00
C SER A 322 5.27 5.58 -7.03
N ALA A 323 4.81 5.69 -8.29
CA ALA A 323 5.26 4.82 -9.38
C ALA A 323 6.77 4.90 -9.61
N LEU A 324 7.33 6.11 -9.65
CA LEU A 324 8.77 6.30 -9.82
C LEU A 324 9.58 5.67 -8.68
N LEU A 325 9.12 5.84 -7.43
CA LEU A 325 9.81 5.25 -6.27
C LEU A 325 9.71 3.73 -6.20
N GLN A 326 8.67 3.13 -6.76
CA GLN A 326 8.54 1.66 -6.84
C GLN A 326 9.65 1.02 -7.69
N THR A 327 10.19 1.72 -8.69
CA THR A 327 11.29 1.18 -9.51
C THR A 327 12.54 0.86 -8.68
N LEU A 328 12.72 1.53 -7.52
CA LEU A 328 13.83 1.24 -6.61
C LEU A 328 13.74 -0.15 -5.95
N SER A 329 12.57 -0.79 -5.95
CA SER A 329 12.37 -2.12 -5.38
C SER A 329 13.05 -3.25 -6.16
N THR A 330 13.66 -2.95 -7.31
CA THR A 330 14.52 -3.88 -8.08
C THR A 330 15.59 -4.54 -7.21
N VAL A 331 16.13 -3.84 -6.21
CA VAL A 331 17.15 -4.36 -5.28
C VAL A 331 16.65 -5.50 -4.36
N ASN A 332 15.34 -5.74 -4.27
CA ASN A 332 14.77 -6.85 -3.48
C ASN A 332 15.24 -8.24 -3.94
N PHE A 333 15.65 -8.35 -5.19
CA PHE A 333 16.10 -9.60 -5.80
C PHE A 333 17.60 -9.91 -5.61
N ILE A 334 18.35 -8.98 -4.98
CA ILE A 334 19.76 -9.18 -4.69
C ILE A 334 19.91 -9.92 -3.35
N ASN A 335 20.81 -10.92 -3.33
CA ASN A 335 21.17 -11.68 -2.13
C ASN A 335 22.70 -11.90 -2.08
N TRP A 336 23.20 -12.55 -1.03
CA TRP A 336 24.64 -12.82 -0.89
C TRP A 336 25.06 -14.22 -1.34
N THR A 337 24.16 -15.01 -1.89
CA THR A 337 24.41 -16.37 -2.35
C THR A 337 24.60 -16.42 -3.87
N ASP A 338 23.53 -16.72 -4.58
CA ASP A 338 23.56 -16.95 -6.03
C ASP A 338 23.30 -15.70 -6.86
N ASN A 339 22.65 -14.68 -6.31
CA ASN A 339 22.42 -13.38 -6.97
C ASN A 339 23.03 -12.22 -6.16
N ASN A 340 24.30 -12.35 -5.75
CA ASN A 340 25.01 -11.27 -5.07
C ASN A 340 25.25 -10.07 -6.03
N PRO A 341 25.60 -8.88 -5.53
CA PRO A 341 25.75 -7.68 -6.36
C PRO A 341 26.65 -7.89 -7.59
N ALA A 342 27.76 -8.63 -7.44
CA ALA A 342 28.69 -8.91 -8.56
C ALA A 342 28.05 -9.84 -9.61
N LYS A 343 27.40 -10.94 -9.17
CA LYS A 343 26.71 -11.87 -10.08
C LYS A 343 25.49 -11.20 -10.75
N ALA A 344 24.75 -10.36 -10.03
CA ALA A 344 23.67 -9.58 -10.59
C ALA A 344 24.17 -8.61 -11.66
N ALA A 345 25.30 -7.91 -11.40
CA ALA A 345 25.93 -7.02 -12.37
C ALA A 345 26.42 -7.78 -13.62
N LEU A 346 27.00 -8.97 -13.45
CA LEU A 346 27.43 -9.83 -14.57
C LEU A 346 26.23 -10.35 -15.39
N ALA A 347 25.13 -10.72 -14.73
CA ALA A 347 23.91 -11.11 -15.42
C ALA A 347 23.29 -9.94 -16.19
N PHE A 348 23.30 -8.74 -15.62
CA PHE A 348 22.88 -7.51 -16.30
C PHE A 348 23.81 -7.14 -17.45
N ALA A 349 25.12 -7.30 -17.33
CA ALA A 349 26.10 -6.98 -18.39
C ALA A 349 25.91 -7.82 -19.67
N ASN A 350 25.36 -9.03 -19.54
CA ASN A 350 24.93 -9.84 -20.70
C ASN A 350 23.58 -9.33 -21.22
N GLN A 351 23.59 -8.18 -21.86
CA GLN A 351 22.40 -7.44 -22.31
C GLN A 351 21.43 -8.28 -23.18
N PRO A 352 21.86 -9.06 -24.18
CA PRO A 352 20.92 -9.86 -24.99
C PRO A 352 20.15 -10.89 -24.16
N GLN A 353 20.81 -11.54 -23.21
CA GLN A 353 20.19 -12.53 -22.36
C GLN A 353 19.32 -11.87 -21.28
N TYR A 354 19.81 -10.79 -20.68
CA TYR A 354 19.08 -10.03 -19.67
C TYR A 354 17.72 -9.56 -20.20
N TRP A 355 17.69 -8.98 -21.41
CA TRP A 355 16.44 -8.50 -22.00
C TRP A 355 15.48 -9.63 -22.41
N ARG A 356 16.02 -10.82 -22.76
CA ARG A 356 15.17 -12.01 -22.95
C ARG A 356 14.52 -12.45 -21.64
N ASP A 357 15.30 -12.55 -20.57
CA ASP A 357 14.81 -12.93 -19.26
C ASP A 357 13.81 -11.89 -18.71
N PHE A 358 14.13 -10.60 -18.88
CA PHE A 358 13.22 -9.52 -18.56
C PHE A 358 11.88 -9.65 -19.30
N ALA A 359 11.92 -9.86 -20.61
CA ALA A 359 10.70 -10.00 -21.42
C ALA A 359 9.89 -11.25 -21.03
N THR A 360 10.56 -12.37 -20.75
CA THR A 360 9.92 -13.60 -20.24
C THR A 360 9.16 -13.33 -18.95
N ILE A 361 9.79 -12.68 -17.99
CA ILE A 361 9.18 -12.33 -16.70
C ILE A 361 8.08 -11.28 -16.87
N PHE A 362 8.37 -10.19 -17.59
CA PHE A 362 7.44 -9.09 -17.78
C PHE A 362 6.16 -9.53 -18.51
N ASN A 363 6.29 -10.44 -19.50
CA ASN A 363 5.17 -10.97 -20.27
C ASN A 363 4.52 -12.22 -19.64
N SER A 364 5.01 -12.68 -18.50
CA SER A 364 4.40 -13.80 -17.78
C SER A 364 2.95 -13.52 -17.37
N ASP A 365 2.16 -14.60 -17.27
CA ASP A 365 0.77 -14.51 -16.84
C ASP A 365 0.64 -13.84 -15.46
N LYS A 366 1.58 -14.13 -14.55
CA LYS A 366 1.69 -13.51 -13.24
C LYS A 366 1.76 -11.97 -13.32
N LEU A 367 2.71 -11.41 -14.07
CA LEU A 367 2.84 -9.96 -14.18
C LEU A 367 1.75 -9.33 -15.07
N LYS A 368 1.20 -10.07 -16.05
CA LYS A 368 0.01 -9.63 -16.78
C LYS A 368 -1.19 -9.47 -15.85
N GLN A 369 -1.46 -10.45 -14.98
CA GLN A 369 -2.53 -10.37 -14.00
C GLN A 369 -2.29 -9.24 -13.00
N ARG A 370 -1.05 -9.08 -12.54
CA ARG A 370 -0.66 -8.01 -11.63
C ARG A 370 -0.87 -6.60 -12.22
N ARG A 371 -0.67 -6.44 -13.54
CA ARG A 371 -0.95 -5.17 -14.24
C ARG A 371 -2.42 -4.89 -14.49
N LYS A 372 -3.25 -5.93 -14.57
CA LYS A 372 -4.70 -5.80 -14.86
C LYS A 372 -5.54 -5.46 -13.65
N GLY A 373 -5.04 -5.71 -12.44
CA GLY A 373 -5.76 -5.52 -11.21
C GLY A 373 -4.84 -5.15 -10.06
N LEU A 374 -5.28 -4.19 -9.25
CA LEU A 374 -4.71 -3.96 -7.93
C LEU A 374 -5.24 -5.06 -7.01
N LYS A 375 -4.40 -6.04 -6.76
CA LYS A 375 -4.60 -6.95 -5.63
C LYS A 375 -4.15 -6.23 -4.35
N THR A 376 -4.81 -5.13 -4.00
CA THR A 376 -4.75 -4.55 -2.66
C THR A 376 -5.85 -5.18 -1.81
N ASP A 377 -5.92 -4.86 -0.53
CA ASP A 377 -6.99 -5.28 0.39
C ASP A 377 -8.42 -4.91 -0.08
N VAL A 378 -8.51 -4.17 -1.15
CA VAL A 378 -9.72 -3.86 -1.89
C VAL A 378 -9.92 -4.97 -2.93
N ASN A 379 -10.91 -5.81 -2.70
CA ASN A 379 -11.34 -6.81 -3.68
C ASN A 379 -11.81 -6.08 -4.95
N GLU A 380 -11.11 -6.30 -6.08
CA GLU A 380 -11.48 -5.71 -7.38
C GLU A 380 -12.93 -6.01 -7.77
N ALA A 381 -13.40 -7.22 -7.46
CA ALA A 381 -14.79 -7.58 -7.68
C ALA A 381 -15.74 -6.71 -6.86
N GLU A 382 -15.37 -6.31 -5.64
CA GLU A 382 -16.18 -5.39 -4.82
C GLU A 382 -16.06 -3.94 -5.28
N LEU A 383 -14.89 -3.51 -5.74
CA LEU A 383 -14.75 -2.20 -6.38
C LEU A 383 -15.53 -2.16 -7.70
N ALA A 384 -15.38 -3.17 -8.53
CA ALA A 384 -16.17 -3.34 -9.76
C ALA A 384 -17.67 -3.49 -9.43
N ASN A 385 -18.02 -4.28 -8.40
CA ASN A 385 -19.40 -4.47 -7.95
C ASN A 385 -19.99 -3.20 -7.32
N ALA A 386 -19.24 -2.46 -6.53
CA ALA A 386 -19.70 -1.17 -5.98
C ALA A 386 -19.95 -0.13 -7.09
N MET A 387 -19.28 -0.28 -8.23
CA MET A 387 -19.29 0.67 -9.32
C MET A 387 -20.22 0.28 -10.47
N ALA A 388 -20.40 -1.00 -10.76
CA ALA A 388 -21.27 -1.48 -11.85
C ALA A 388 -22.77 -1.26 -11.56
N GLY A 389 -23.17 -1.13 -10.28
CA GLY A 389 -24.55 -0.87 -9.86
C GLY A 389 -25.01 0.58 -9.96
N SER A 390 -24.19 1.53 -10.43
CA SER A 390 -24.61 2.93 -10.45
C SER A 390 -25.27 3.30 -11.78
N LYS A 391 -26.52 3.68 -11.68
CA LYS A 391 -27.30 4.31 -12.75
C LYS A 391 -26.74 5.68 -13.19
N ASN A 392 -25.54 6.08 -12.73
CA ASN A 392 -25.06 7.45 -12.87
C ASN A 392 -23.78 7.53 -13.73
N LYS A 393 -23.83 8.31 -14.83
CA LYS A 393 -22.69 8.53 -15.76
C LYS A 393 -21.42 9.03 -15.07
N ALA A 394 -21.56 9.80 -13.97
CA ALA A 394 -20.44 10.27 -13.16
C ALA A 394 -19.66 9.12 -12.50
N GLN A 395 -20.34 8.04 -12.12
CA GLN A 395 -19.73 6.85 -11.51
C GLN A 395 -18.96 6.01 -12.54
N ALA A 396 -19.43 5.92 -13.77
CA ALA A 396 -18.70 5.28 -14.86
C ALA A 396 -17.42 6.06 -15.24
N ALA A 397 -17.48 7.38 -15.22
CA ALA A 397 -16.30 8.24 -15.39
C ALA A 397 -15.30 8.06 -14.23
N PHE A 398 -15.80 7.93 -13.01
CA PHE A 398 -15.00 7.62 -11.83
C PHE A 398 -14.24 6.29 -11.96
N GLN A 399 -14.91 5.23 -12.44
CA GLN A 399 -14.28 3.93 -12.68
C GLN A 399 -13.13 4.02 -13.69
N TYR A 400 -13.37 4.75 -14.78
CA TYR A 400 -12.34 4.97 -15.80
C TYR A 400 -11.15 5.75 -15.23
N LEU A 401 -11.40 6.80 -14.44
CA LEU A 401 -10.37 7.62 -13.83
C LEU A 401 -9.53 6.84 -12.80
N LEU A 402 -10.18 6.00 -11.97
CA LEU A 402 -9.46 5.11 -11.05
C LEU A 402 -8.57 4.13 -11.81
N LYS A 403 -9.09 3.53 -12.86
CA LYS A 403 -8.33 2.58 -13.69
C LYS A 403 -7.09 3.23 -14.31
N ILE A 404 -7.20 4.45 -14.82
CA ILE A 404 -6.07 5.21 -15.37
C ILE A 404 -5.08 5.59 -14.25
N GLY A 405 -5.58 6.00 -13.08
CA GLY A 405 -4.74 6.40 -11.97
C GLY A 405 -3.82 5.30 -11.43
N PHE A 406 -4.25 4.04 -11.55
CA PHE A 406 -3.45 2.89 -11.11
C PHE A 406 -2.48 2.38 -12.18
N THR A 407 -2.77 2.55 -13.46
CA THR A 407 -1.95 2.03 -14.57
C THR A 407 -0.46 2.40 -14.46
N PRO A 408 -0.05 3.64 -14.19
CA PRO A 408 1.36 3.98 -14.04
C PRO A 408 2.06 3.24 -12.90
N THR A 409 1.37 3.09 -11.75
CA THR A 409 1.92 2.39 -10.59
C THR A 409 2.09 0.89 -10.86
N GLN A 410 1.13 0.27 -11.53
CA GLN A 410 1.19 -1.15 -11.92
C GLN A 410 2.31 -1.43 -12.92
N ILE A 411 2.48 -0.55 -13.92
CA ILE A 411 3.57 -0.69 -14.89
C ILE A 411 4.92 -0.56 -14.18
N ALA A 412 5.09 0.42 -13.29
CA ALA A 412 6.32 0.62 -12.54
C ALA A 412 6.66 -0.58 -11.64
N ASP A 413 5.67 -1.14 -10.94
CA ASP A 413 5.81 -2.35 -10.12
C ASP A 413 6.25 -3.55 -10.97
N SER A 414 5.56 -3.82 -12.08
CA SER A 414 5.91 -4.90 -12.99
C SER A 414 7.30 -4.73 -13.60
N PHE A 415 7.69 -3.50 -13.91
CA PHE A 415 9.03 -3.19 -14.40
C PHE A 415 10.10 -3.47 -13.34
N ALA A 416 9.88 -3.06 -12.09
CA ALA A 416 10.81 -3.31 -11.00
C ALA A 416 10.99 -4.81 -10.73
N ILE A 417 9.88 -5.56 -10.72
CA ILE A 417 9.90 -7.02 -10.53
C ILE A 417 10.64 -7.71 -11.68
N ALA A 418 10.35 -7.36 -12.93
CA ALA A 418 10.99 -7.95 -14.08
C ALA A 418 12.48 -7.60 -14.17
N SER A 419 12.85 -6.36 -13.86
CA SER A 419 14.23 -5.87 -13.91
C SER A 419 15.14 -6.56 -12.88
N GLY A 420 14.73 -6.62 -11.62
CA GLY A 420 15.49 -7.32 -10.57
C GLY A 420 15.38 -8.84 -10.71
N GLY A 421 14.18 -9.31 -11.03
CA GLY A 421 13.91 -10.73 -11.21
C GLY A 421 14.71 -11.38 -12.33
N ALA A 422 14.99 -10.67 -13.44
CA ALA A 422 15.77 -11.21 -14.55
C ALA A 422 17.16 -11.67 -14.13
N THR A 423 17.85 -10.89 -13.32
CA THR A 423 19.19 -11.27 -12.82
C THR A 423 19.14 -12.47 -11.89
N MET A 424 18.18 -12.48 -10.96
CA MET A 424 17.97 -13.60 -10.04
C MET A 424 17.57 -14.87 -10.78
N TYR A 425 16.61 -14.81 -11.67
CA TYR A 425 16.12 -15.94 -12.47
C TYR A 425 17.27 -16.58 -13.25
N ARG A 426 18.07 -15.77 -13.96
CA ARG A 426 19.24 -16.26 -14.71
C ARG A 426 20.28 -16.94 -13.80
N ASN A 427 20.58 -16.34 -12.66
CA ASN A 427 21.57 -16.90 -11.75
C ASN A 427 21.07 -18.17 -11.05
N ARG A 428 19.77 -18.28 -10.78
CA ARG A 428 19.11 -19.50 -10.28
C ARG A 428 19.17 -20.64 -11.29
N ILE A 429 18.87 -20.39 -12.56
CA ILE A 429 19.02 -21.38 -13.63
C ILE A 429 20.46 -21.94 -13.64
N LYS A 430 21.46 -21.02 -13.65
CA LYS A 430 22.89 -21.46 -13.60
C LYS A 430 23.20 -22.30 -12.37
N THR A 431 22.62 -21.99 -11.23
CA THR A 431 22.82 -22.72 -9.97
C THR A 431 22.21 -24.12 -10.07
N TYR A 432 21.00 -24.27 -10.60
CA TYR A 432 20.33 -25.56 -10.75
C TYR A 432 20.99 -26.43 -11.83
N MET A 433 21.41 -25.84 -12.95
CA MET A 433 22.18 -26.56 -13.95
C MET A 433 23.52 -27.10 -13.39
N LYS A 434 24.20 -26.32 -12.52
CA LYS A 434 25.39 -26.80 -11.81
C LYS A 434 25.11 -27.95 -10.82
N GLN A 435 23.87 -28.05 -10.35
CA GLN A 435 23.41 -29.16 -9.49
C GLN A 435 22.97 -30.38 -10.29
N GLY A 436 23.11 -30.36 -11.62
CA GLY A 436 22.86 -31.49 -12.51
C GLY A 436 21.45 -31.54 -13.11
N MET A 437 20.66 -30.47 -12.98
CA MET A 437 19.36 -30.38 -13.64
C MET A 437 19.52 -30.01 -15.11
N ASP A 438 18.64 -30.54 -15.95
CA ASP A 438 18.52 -30.07 -17.33
C ASP A 438 17.99 -28.64 -17.38
N GLN A 439 18.12 -28.01 -18.56
CA GLN A 439 17.76 -26.60 -18.70
C GLN A 439 16.27 -26.32 -18.37
N LYS A 440 15.36 -27.19 -18.82
CA LYS A 440 13.92 -27.03 -18.63
C LYS A 440 13.54 -27.15 -17.14
N GLN A 441 14.07 -28.16 -16.47
CA GLN A 441 13.87 -28.34 -15.02
C GLN A 441 14.46 -27.17 -14.21
N ALA A 442 15.64 -26.68 -14.62
CA ALA A 442 16.29 -25.55 -13.99
C ALA A 442 15.48 -24.26 -14.17
N GLU A 443 14.92 -24.05 -15.35
CA GLU A 443 14.04 -22.90 -15.65
C GLU A 443 12.73 -22.95 -14.83
N GLU A 444 12.07 -24.12 -14.79
CA GLU A 444 10.84 -24.31 -14.00
C GLU A 444 11.09 -24.03 -12.51
N LYS A 445 12.16 -24.58 -11.96
CA LYS A 445 12.50 -24.40 -10.55
C LYS A 445 12.95 -22.97 -10.22
N ALA A 446 13.71 -22.35 -11.11
CA ALA A 446 14.08 -20.94 -10.98
C ALA A 446 12.85 -20.02 -11.05
N TRP A 447 11.85 -20.39 -11.84
CA TRP A 447 10.58 -19.68 -11.91
C TRP A 447 9.78 -19.80 -10.62
N GLU A 448 9.72 -21.00 -10.00
CA GLU A 448 9.07 -21.19 -8.69
C GLU A 448 9.71 -20.30 -7.63
N ASP A 449 11.06 -20.33 -7.51
CA ASP A 449 11.81 -19.52 -6.55
C ASP A 449 11.62 -18.03 -6.79
N PHE A 450 11.68 -17.59 -8.07
CA PHE A 450 11.39 -16.21 -8.43
C PHE A 450 9.98 -15.80 -8.05
N SER A 451 8.99 -16.63 -8.33
CA SER A 451 7.58 -16.34 -8.06
C SER A 451 7.31 -16.22 -6.56
N MET A 452 7.90 -17.08 -5.75
CA MET A 452 7.80 -17.02 -4.28
C MET A 452 8.47 -15.76 -3.75
N LEU A 453 9.69 -15.45 -4.18
CA LEU A 453 10.41 -14.26 -3.73
C LEU A 453 9.70 -12.96 -4.16
N ALA A 454 9.16 -12.92 -5.38
CA ALA A 454 8.42 -11.77 -5.88
C ALA A 454 7.16 -11.50 -5.04
N GLU A 455 6.43 -12.54 -4.61
CA GLU A 455 5.30 -12.36 -3.69
C GLU A 455 5.76 -11.93 -2.29
N GLU A 456 6.82 -12.54 -1.77
CA GLU A 456 7.32 -12.25 -0.42
C GLU A 456 7.90 -10.83 -0.27
N THR A 457 8.53 -10.28 -1.31
CA THR A 457 9.28 -9.02 -1.23
C THR A 457 8.52 -7.82 -1.81
N GLN A 458 7.50 -8.05 -2.62
CA GLN A 458 6.69 -7.00 -3.22
C GLN A 458 5.33 -6.89 -2.52
N GLN A 459 4.61 -5.79 -2.78
CA GLN A 459 3.24 -5.67 -2.28
C GLN A 459 2.38 -6.80 -2.86
N SER A 460 2.02 -7.76 -2.02
CA SER A 460 1.15 -8.85 -2.38
C SER A 460 -0.13 -8.84 -1.56
N SER A 461 -1.20 -9.28 -2.18
CA SER A 461 -2.49 -9.58 -1.53
C SER A 461 -2.77 -11.07 -1.47
N ASP A 462 -1.74 -11.91 -1.67
CA ASP A 462 -1.88 -13.36 -1.54
C ASP A 462 -2.31 -13.70 -0.10
N PRO A 463 -3.32 -14.57 0.08
CA PRO A 463 -3.82 -14.96 1.41
C PRO A 463 -2.73 -15.50 2.34
N SER A 464 -1.69 -16.16 1.81
CA SER A 464 -0.57 -16.68 2.60
C SER A 464 0.30 -15.59 3.25
N LEU A 465 0.24 -14.37 2.71
CA LEU A 465 1.02 -13.20 3.15
C LEU A 465 0.19 -12.19 3.97
N ILE A 466 -1.11 -12.40 4.07
CA ILE A 466 -2.04 -11.53 4.83
C ILE A 466 -2.31 -12.17 6.19
N SER A 467 -1.96 -11.48 7.27
CA SER A 467 -2.20 -11.98 8.63
C SER A 467 -3.69 -11.97 9.02
N ALA A 468 -4.04 -12.71 10.08
CA ALA A 468 -5.38 -12.70 10.66
C ALA A 468 -5.81 -11.28 11.10
N GLN A 469 -4.88 -10.47 11.64
CA GLN A 469 -5.16 -9.05 11.96
C GLN A 469 -5.52 -8.23 10.74
N GLN A 470 -4.78 -8.40 9.64
CA GLN A 470 -5.04 -7.67 8.39
C GLN A 470 -6.36 -8.10 7.72
N ALA A 471 -6.72 -9.38 7.83
CA ALA A 471 -7.96 -9.92 7.29
C ALA A 471 -9.20 -9.49 8.07
N GLY A 472 -9.07 -9.27 9.37
CA GLY A 472 -10.16 -8.90 10.27
C GLY A 472 -10.74 -7.50 10.00
N PRO A 473 -11.99 -7.22 10.39
CA PRO A 473 -12.66 -5.94 10.14
C PRO A 473 -11.90 -4.74 10.72
N LEU A 474 -11.42 -4.83 11.97
CA LEU A 474 -10.65 -3.77 12.62
C LEU A 474 -9.29 -3.58 11.96
N GLY A 475 -8.61 -4.68 11.61
CA GLY A 475 -7.32 -4.62 10.94
C GLY A 475 -7.39 -3.95 9.57
N ARG A 476 -8.39 -4.26 8.78
CA ARG A 476 -8.63 -3.59 7.49
C ARG A 476 -8.79 -2.07 7.64
N PHE A 477 -9.33 -1.65 8.76
CA PHE A 477 -9.55 -0.24 9.06
C PHE A 477 -8.27 0.48 9.51
N VAL A 478 -7.51 -0.14 10.42
CA VAL A 478 -6.32 0.45 11.05
C VAL A 478 -5.06 0.18 10.24
N LEU A 479 -4.92 -1.03 9.68
CA LEU A 479 -3.73 -1.48 8.97
C LEU A 479 -3.80 -1.25 7.45
N ALA A 480 -4.76 -0.48 6.95
CA ALA A 480 -4.78 -0.06 5.57
C ALA A 480 -3.44 0.61 5.20
N PHE A 481 -2.84 0.20 4.09
CA PHE A 481 -1.49 0.58 3.63
C PHE A 481 -0.31 0.09 4.49
N GLN A 482 -0.54 -0.77 5.49
CA GLN A 482 0.52 -1.30 6.33
C GLN A 482 1.04 -2.68 5.88
N ASN A 483 0.54 -3.24 4.77
CA ASN A 483 0.99 -4.53 4.24
C ASN A 483 2.51 -4.60 4.10
N THR A 484 3.10 -3.61 3.45
CA THR A 484 4.55 -3.57 3.18
C THR A 484 5.39 -3.45 4.46
N PRO A 485 5.13 -2.52 5.40
CA PRO A 485 5.84 -2.49 6.68
C PRO A 485 5.70 -3.78 7.48
N MET A 486 4.51 -4.38 7.52
CA MET A 486 4.30 -5.65 8.21
C MET A 486 5.09 -6.78 7.57
N GLN A 487 5.13 -6.83 6.25
CA GLN A 487 5.90 -7.82 5.49
C GLN A 487 7.41 -7.68 5.75
N TYR A 488 7.95 -6.45 5.72
CA TYR A 488 9.36 -6.20 6.03
C TYR A 488 9.72 -6.61 7.46
N ASN A 489 8.87 -6.31 8.43
CA ASN A 489 9.08 -6.74 9.81
C ASN A 489 9.05 -8.27 9.95
N ARG A 490 8.19 -8.97 9.20
CA ARG A 490 8.18 -10.44 9.14
C ARG A 490 9.48 -10.99 8.52
N LEU A 491 9.98 -10.36 7.45
CA LEU A 491 11.25 -10.74 6.81
C LEU A 491 12.43 -10.50 7.76
N ILE A 492 12.47 -9.38 8.47
CA ILE A 492 13.47 -9.09 9.50
C ILE A 492 13.41 -10.15 10.62
N LYS A 493 12.22 -10.45 11.11
CA LYS A 493 12.01 -11.47 12.16
C LYS A 493 12.44 -12.85 11.71
N LYS A 494 12.05 -13.29 10.49
CA LYS A 494 12.47 -14.58 9.90
C LYS A 494 14.00 -14.64 9.80
N ALA A 495 14.65 -13.62 9.25
CA ALA A 495 16.10 -13.58 9.12
C ALA A 495 16.84 -13.55 10.47
N ALA A 496 16.32 -12.81 11.46
CA ALA A 496 16.86 -12.80 12.81
C ALA A 496 16.71 -14.16 13.49
N ARG A 497 15.58 -14.86 13.31
CA ARG A 497 15.37 -16.21 13.84
C ARG A 497 16.28 -17.23 13.15
N ASP A 498 16.52 -17.12 11.84
CA ASP A 498 17.46 -17.95 11.11
C ASP A 498 18.89 -17.72 11.63
N LEU A 499 19.30 -16.47 11.83
CA LEU A 499 20.61 -16.14 12.37
C LEU A 499 20.80 -16.71 13.80
N ILE A 500 19.84 -16.49 14.70
CA ILE A 500 19.91 -16.95 16.10
C ILE A 500 19.93 -18.48 16.19
N ASN A 501 19.21 -19.16 15.29
CA ASN A 501 19.14 -20.63 15.28
C ASN A 501 20.19 -21.28 14.35
N GLY A 502 21.10 -20.53 13.76
CA GLY A 502 22.16 -21.04 12.89
C GLY A 502 21.64 -21.66 11.58
N ARG A 503 20.52 -21.17 11.05
CA ARG A 503 19.90 -21.65 9.81
C ARG A 503 20.33 -20.77 8.63
N GLY A 504 20.52 -21.41 7.47
CA GLY A 504 20.91 -20.74 6.23
C GLY A 504 22.27 -20.04 6.31
N ASP A 505 22.55 -19.18 5.33
CA ASP A 505 23.78 -18.38 5.30
C ASP A 505 23.66 -17.13 6.18
N TRP A 506 24.56 -16.98 7.13
CA TRP A 506 24.54 -15.88 8.10
C TRP A 506 24.69 -14.49 7.43
N LYS A 507 25.48 -14.38 6.35
CA LYS A 507 25.66 -13.11 5.61
C LYS A 507 24.36 -12.67 4.95
N THR A 508 23.65 -13.63 4.36
CA THR A 508 22.33 -13.41 3.76
C THR A 508 21.31 -12.95 4.83
N ASN A 509 21.33 -13.60 6.01
CA ASN A 509 20.42 -13.23 7.10
C ASN A 509 20.71 -11.83 7.63
N VAL A 510 21.97 -11.47 7.88
CA VAL A 510 22.39 -10.13 8.30
C VAL A 510 22.02 -9.10 7.21
N SER A 511 22.30 -9.41 5.95
CA SER A 511 21.94 -8.53 4.82
C SER A 511 20.44 -8.26 4.75
N LYS A 512 19.59 -9.28 4.93
CA LYS A 512 18.13 -9.10 4.97
C LYS A 512 17.70 -8.20 6.13
N ILE A 513 18.27 -8.37 7.32
CA ILE A 513 17.97 -7.53 8.48
C ILE A 513 18.32 -6.06 8.20
N VAL A 514 19.51 -5.79 7.69
CA VAL A 514 19.95 -4.43 7.36
C VAL A 514 19.12 -3.86 6.22
N TYR A 515 18.90 -4.64 5.18
CA TYR A 515 18.18 -4.19 3.99
C TYR A 515 16.72 -3.84 4.32
N TYR A 516 15.96 -4.77 4.92
CA TYR A 516 14.56 -4.52 5.26
C TYR A 516 14.38 -3.61 6.48
N GLY A 517 15.31 -3.63 7.42
CA GLY A 517 15.27 -2.78 8.62
C GLY A 517 15.62 -1.32 8.35
N ALA A 518 16.54 -1.04 7.45
CA ALA A 518 16.99 0.32 7.15
C ALA A 518 16.62 0.76 5.73
N ILE A 519 17.12 0.09 4.70
CA ILE A 519 17.04 0.56 3.30
C ILE A 519 15.60 0.54 2.80
N GLN A 520 14.91 -0.57 2.93
CA GLN A 520 13.53 -0.71 2.45
C GLN A 520 12.53 0.11 3.28
N ASN A 521 12.74 0.23 4.59
CA ASN A 521 11.93 1.13 5.39
C ASN A 521 12.12 2.59 4.98
N PHE A 522 13.34 2.98 4.61
CA PHE A 522 13.62 4.30 4.04
C PHE A 522 12.88 4.50 2.70
N ILE A 523 13.00 3.56 1.78
CA ILE A 523 12.31 3.59 0.47
C ILE A 523 10.79 3.65 0.69
N PHE A 524 10.25 2.79 1.55
CA PHE A 524 8.82 2.75 1.84
C PHE A 524 8.33 4.05 2.49
N SER A 525 9.08 4.63 3.43
CA SER A 525 8.78 5.94 4.02
C SER A 525 8.76 7.05 2.97
N ALA A 526 9.71 7.03 2.01
CA ALA A 526 9.72 7.97 0.90
C ALA A 526 8.51 7.76 -0.03
N MET A 527 8.12 6.52 -0.29
CA MET A 527 6.91 6.19 -1.06
C MET A 527 5.63 6.63 -0.34
N GLN A 528 5.52 6.39 0.97
CA GLN A 528 4.39 6.86 1.77
C GLN A 528 4.32 8.39 1.78
N LYS A 529 5.43 9.08 1.98
CA LYS A 529 5.47 10.55 1.86
C LYS A 529 5.03 11.01 0.48
N ALA A 530 5.46 10.33 -0.59
CA ALA A 530 5.02 10.62 -1.94
C ALA A 530 3.50 10.41 -2.14
N LEU A 531 2.94 9.36 -1.51
CA LEU A 531 1.52 9.02 -1.58
C LEU A 531 0.66 10.01 -0.79
N PHE A 532 1.11 10.36 0.42
CA PHE A 532 0.37 11.16 1.37
C PHE A 532 0.83 12.62 1.46
N SER A 533 1.93 13.03 0.80
CA SER A 533 2.44 14.41 0.84
C SER A 533 1.43 15.45 0.39
N MET A 534 0.46 15.05 -0.40
CA MET A 534 -0.70 15.89 -0.75
C MET A 534 -1.72 16.03 0.39
N LEU A 535 -1.55 15.30 1.49
CA LEU A 535 -2.42 15.31 2.67
C LEU A 535 -1.72 15.91 3.91
N PHE A 536 -0.38 16.06 3.87
CA PHE A 536 0.46 16.45 5.01
C PHE A 536 1.27 17.73 4.69
N GLU A 537 0.62 18.79 4.30
CA GLU A 537 1.26 20.03 3.81
C GLU A 537 1.97 20.91 4.89
N ASP A 538 2.23 20.41 6.12
CA ASP A 538 2.57 21.29 7.26
C ASP A 538 4.06 21.36 7.66
N GLU A 539 5.02 20.98 6.83
CA GLU A 539 6.42 20.87 7.29
C GLU A 539 7.33 22.10 7.03
N GLU A 540 6.92 23.10 6.26
CA GLU A 540 7.81 24.21 5.87
C GLU A 540 7.98 25.36 6.87
N GLU A 541 7.10 25.50 7.86
CA GLU A 541 7.20 26.61 8.84
C GLU A 541 8.39 26.55 9.81
N LYS A 542 9.17 25.46 9.83
CA LYS A 542 10.20 25.25 10.85
C LYS A 542 11.49 26.05 10.63
N CYS A 543 11.80 26.38 9.40
CA CYS A 543 13.02 27.09 9.03
C CYS A 543 12.72 28.50 8.52
N GLU A 544 11.52 28.99 8.71
CA GLU A 544 11.09 30.32 8.28
C GLU A 544 11.93 31.42 8.97
N GLY A 545 12.43 32.36 8.19
CA GLY A 545 13.27 33.46 8.70
C GLY A 545 14.76 33.16 8.81
N LEU A 546 15.24 31.98 8.38
CA LEU A 546 16.65 31.63 8.31
C LEU A 546 17.16 31.74 6.86
N GLU A 547 18.38 32.26 6.66
CA GLU A 547 19.02 32.41 5.35
C GLU A 547 20.38 31.71 5.29
N GLY A 548 20.83 31.37 4.08
CA GLY A 548 22.16 30.81 3.79
C GLY A 548 22.47 29.52 4.53
N LYS A 549 23.66 29.39 5.10
CA LYS A 549 24.12 28.16 5.81
C LYS A 549 23.29 27.78 7.03
N ALA A 550 22.57 28.73 7.65
CA ALA A 550 21.69 28.46 8.78
C ALA A 550 20.41 27.75 8.31
N LEU A 551 19.85 28.18 7.19
CA LEU A 551 18.71 27.54 6.53
C LEU A 551 19.08 26.13 6.08
N GLU A 552 20.21 25.95 5.42
CA GLU A 552 20.71 24.64 4.97
C GLU A 552 20.91 23.66 6.15
N ARG A 553 21.49 24.12 7.27
CA ARG A 553 21.66 23.30 8.47
C ARG A 553 20.32 22.95 9.14
N CYS A 554 19.37 23.87 9.17
CA CYS A 554 18.04 23.63 9.71
C CYS A 554 17.30 22.59 8.86
N GLN A 555 17.27 22.77 7.54
CA GLN A 555 16.64 21.84 6.59
C GLN A 555 17.28 20.44 6.67
N ASN A 556 18.59 20.33 6.72
CA ASN A 556 19.29 19.04 6.85
C ASN A 556 19.00 18.37 8.21
N LYS A 557 18.89 19.12 9.29
CA LYS A 557 18.56 18.57 10.63
C LYS A 557 17.12 18.08 10.68
N GLU A 558 16.18 18.89 10.20
CA GLU A 558 14.77 18.53 10.14
C GLU A 558 14.52 17.32 9.24
N TRP A 559 15.14 17.28 8.06
CA TRP A 559 15.08 16.15 7.14
C TRP A 559 15.56 14.84 7.80
N LYS A 560 16.69 14.85 8.53
CA LYS A 560 17.19 13.67 9.26
C LYS A 560 16.23 13.22 10.37
N VAL A 561 15.66 14.16 11.11
CA VAL A 561 14.69 13.88 12.18
C VAL A 561 13.41 13.30 11.60
N ASP A 562 12.95 13.81 10.48
CA ASP A 562 11.72 13.35 9.84
C ASP A 562 11.87 11.97 9.19
N ILE A 563 13.01 11.68 8.58
CA ILE A 563 13.34 10.34 8.11
C ILE A 563 13.39 9.35 9.28
N GLY A 564 14.10 9.69 10.34
CA GLY A 564 14.19 8.83 11.52
C GLY A 564 12.81 8.53 12.14
N ASN A 565 11.94 9.53 12.21
CA ASN A 565 10.56 9.33 12.66
C ASN A 565 9.72 8.48 11.71
N SER A 566 9.86 8.69 10.40
CA SER A 566 9.14 7.90 9.39
C SER A 566 9.58 6.43 9.41
N MET A 567 10.89 6.17 9.59
CA MET A 567 11.40 4.82 9.76
C MET A 567 10.89 4.17 11.05
N ALA A 568 10.91 4.92 12.17
CA ALA A 568 10.34 4.44 13.43
C ALA A 568 8.84 4.14 13.31
N ASP A 569 8.08 4.97 12.59
CA ASP A 569 6.66 4.72 12.30
C ASP A 569 6.46 3.46 11.46
N SER A 570 7.28 3.25 10.44
CA SER A 570 7.22 2.06 9.59
C SER A 570 7.45 0.79 10.42
N ILE A 571 8.46 0.78 11.29
CA ILE A 571 8.76 -0.34 12.18
C ILE A 571 7.62 -0.58 13.19
N LEU A 572 7.14 0.47 13.85
CA LEU A 572 6.04 0.36 14.80
C LEU A 572 4.77 -0.16 14.12
N ARG A 573 4.32 0.46 13.04
CA ARG A 573 3.12 0.06 12.30
C ARG A 573 3.24 -1.35 11.71
N GLY A 574 4.44 -1.76 11.32
CA GLY A 574 4.76 -3.11 10.88
C GLY A 574 4.57 -4.17 11.97
N SER A 575 4.49 -3.78 13.23
CA SER A 575 4.20 -4.69 14.36
C SER A 575 2.70 -4.99 14.55
N GLY A 576 1.85 -4.58 13.62
CA GLY A 576 0.41 -4.84 13.64
C GLY A 576 -0.39 -3.77 14.39
N LEU A 577 -1.57 -4.14 14.90
CA LEU A 577 -2.51 -3.20 15.51
C LEU A 577 -1.90 -2.42 16.69
N TYR A 578 -1.21 -3.08 17.59
CA TYR A 578 -0.59 -2.41 18.75
C TYR A 578 0.51 -1.43 18.32
N GLY A 579 1.29 -1.81 17.33
CA GLY A 579 2.31 -0.93 16.77
C GLY A 579 1.71 0.28 16.04
N ALA A 580 0.59 0.12 15.36
CA ALA A 580 -0.14 1.22 14.73
C ALA A 580 -0.65 2.22 15.78
N VAL A 581 -1.19 1.74 16.91
CA VAL A 581 -1.59 2.59 18.04
C VAL A 581 -0.39 3.33 18.61
N ALA A 582 0.73 2.63 18.87
CA ALA A 582 1.94 3.24 19.42
C ALA A 582 2.52 4.32 18.49
N ALA A 583 2.59 4.07 17.18
CA ALA A 583 3.03 5.05 16.19
C ALA A 583 2.12 6.30 16.17
N THR A 584 0.81 6.08 16.23
CA THR A 584 -0.17 7.18 16.24
C THR A 584 -0.06 8.04 17.50
N LEU A 585 0.07 7.42 18.68
CA LEU A 585 0.28 8.15 19.95
C LEU A 585 1.60 8.92 19.95
N LYS A 586 2.70 8.30 19.47
CA LYS A 586 3.99 8.98 19.33
C LYS A 586 3.87 10.23 18.46
N ASN A 587 3.19 10.13 17.31
CA ASN A 587 3.02 11.25 16.39
C ASN A 587 2.10 12.34 16.96
N ALA A 588 1.02 11.96 17.63
CA ALA A 588 0.13 12.91 18.31
C ALA A 588 0.88 13.68 19.43
N LEU A 589 1.67 13.00 20.26
CA LEU A 589 2.49 13.64 21.28
C LEU A 589 3.53 14.60 20.66
N ARG A 590 4.20 14.16 19.58
CA ARG A 590 5.16 15.02 18.87
C ARG A 590 4.47 16.28 18.33
N GLN A 591 3.29 16.13 17.75
CA GLN A 591 2.53 17.25 17.22
C GLN A 591 2.01 18.18 18.32
N PHE A 592 1.55 17.61 19.43
CA PHE A 592 1.17 18.38 20.61
C PHE A 592 2.31 19.26 21.11
N THR A 593 3.50 18.66 21.36
CA THR A 593 4.70 19.39 21.78
C THR A 593 5.13 20.46 20.77
N LYS A 594 4.93 20.20 19.46
CA LYS A 594 5.22 21.17 18.40
C LYS A 594 4.27 22.36 18.45
N GLN A 595 2.98 22.10 18.72
CA GLN A 595 1.99 23.18 18.85
C GLN A 595 2.19 24.01 20.13
N GLU A 596 2.53 23.38 21.25
CA GLU A 596 2.85 24.13 22.49
C GLU A 596 3.98 25.14 22.29
N LYS A 597 5.01 24.79 21.52
CA LYS A 597 6.11 25.71 21.20
C LYS A 597 5.69 26.93 20.35
N LYS A 598 4.54 26.87 19.65
CA LYS A 598 3.99 27.98 18.86
C LYS A 598 3.24 29.03 19.70
N GLY A 599 2.93 28.76 20.95
CA GLY A 599 2.26 29.69 21.87
C GLY A 599 0.91 30.16 21.34
N PHE A 600 0.70 31.47 21.20
CA PHE A 600 -0.57 32.04 20.72
C PHE A 600 -1.02 31.64 19.33
N THR A 601 -0.14 31.08 18.50
CA THR A 601 -0.44 30.58 17.16
C THR A 601 -0.68 29.07 17.11
N ALA A 602 -0.78 28.43 18.27
CA ALA A 602 -1.00 26.99 18.37
C ALA A 602 -2.36 26.58 17.79
N ASP A 603 -2.35 25.55 16.95
CA ASP A 603 -3.56 24.91 16.41
C ASP A 603 -3.56 23.42 16.77
N HIS A 604 -4.27 23.10 17.84
CA HIS A 604 -4.36 21.72 18.35
C HIS A 604 -5.22 20.80 17.45
N THR A 605 -5.88 21.33 16.41
CA THR A 605 -6.59 20.52 15.41
C THR A 605 -5.63 19.55 14.72
N TYR A 606 -4.37 19.92 14.52
CA TYR A 606 -3.34 19.03 13.98
C TYR A 606 -3.07 17.82 14.87
N THR A 607 -3.08 18.00 16.20
CA THR A 607 -2.92 16.88 17.14
C THR A 607 -4.11 15.91 17.04
N ILE A 608 -5.32 16.41 16.91
CA ILE A 608 -6.53 15.59 16.70
C ILE A 608 -6.46 14.86 15.37
N LEU A 609 -6.04 15.53 14.29
CA LEU A 609 -5.86 14.90 12.98
C LEU A 609 -4.82 13.76 13.01
N GLU A 610 -3.78 13.89 13.85
CA GLU A 610 -2.81 12.78 14.03
C GLU A 610 -3.44 11.58 14.74
N LEU A 611 -4.31 11.76 15.72
CA LEU A 611 -5.03 10.65 16.36
C LEU A 611 -5.94 9.92 15.38
N VAL A 612 -6.58 10.65 14.47
CA VAL A 612 -7.44 10.05 13.44
C VAL A 612 -6.63 9.27 12.40
N ASN A 613 -5.34 9.52 12.26
CA ASN A 613 -4.41 8.74 11.41
C ASN A 613 -4.18 7.30 11.90
N LEU A 614 -4.78 6.90 13.02
CA LEU A 614 -4.88 5.49 13.37
C LEU A 614 -5.53 4.68 12.23
N SER A 615 -6.51 5.28 11.54
CA SER A 615 -7.06 4.75 10.29
C SER A 615 -6.67 5.65 9.12
N PRO A 616 -5.68 5.30 8.30
CA PRO A 616 -5.25 6.14 7.18
C PRO A 616 -6.37 6.52 6.21
N PRO A 617 -7.33 5.65 5.87
CA PRO A 617 -8.46 6.04 5.03
C PRO A 617 -9.33 7.13 5.66
N LEU A 618 -9.65 7.01 6.96
CA LEU A 618 -10.44 8.00 7.69
C LEU A 618 -9.67 9.31 7.88
N GLY A 619 -8.41 9.22 8.28
CA GLY A 619 -7.51 10.36 8.40
C GLY A 619 -7.41 11.16 7.11
N SER A 620 -7.25 10.47 5.98
CA SER A 620 -7.25 11.09 4.65
C SER A 620 -8.54 11.88 4.37
N LYS A 621 -9.71 11.31 4.67
CA LYS A 621 -11.00 11.97 4.43
C LYS A 621 -11.19 13.22 5.30
N LEU A 622 -10.90 13.12 6.58
CA LEU A 622 -11.03 14.25 7.52
C LEU A 622 -10.03 15.37 7.20
N ARG A 623 -8.80 15.02 6.81
CA ARG A 623 -7.83 16.04 6.35
C ARG A 623 -8.29 16.77 5.09
N LYS A 624 -8.93 16.09 4.15
CA LYS A 624 -9.49 16.75 2.96
C LYS A 624 -10.56 17.77 3.33
N VAL A 625 -11.44 17.42 4.28
CA VAL A 625 -12.43 18.37 4.80
C VAL A 625 -11.75 19.55 5.50
N TYR A 626 -10.74 19.27 6.34
CA TYR A 626 -9.96 20.30 7.00
C TYR A 626 -9.26 21.23 5.98
N ASN A 627 -8.58 20.67 4.99
CA ASN A 627 -7.92 21.43 3.93
C ASN A 627 -8.91 22.29 3.13
N ALA A 628 -10.12 21.80 2.88
CA ALA A 628 -11.17 22.61 2.25
C ALA A 628 -11.51 23.85 3.10
N ILE A 629 -11.68 23.66 4.40
CA ILE A 629 -11.97 24.76 5.35
C ILE A 629 -10.82 25.76 5.38
N GLN A 630 -9.58 25.29 5.48
CA GLN A 630 -8.39 26.15 5.50
C GLN A 630 -8.25 26.92 4.17
N THR A 631 -8.35 26.23 3.02
CA THR A 631 -8.28 26.88 1.71
C THR A 631 -9.34 27.97 1.60
N TYR A 632 -10.58 27.70 2.00
CA TYR A 632 -11.63 28.72 2.00
C TYR A 632 -11.28 29.89 2.93
N ARG A 633 -10.75 29.62 4.12
CA ARG A 633 -10.37 30.66 5.10
C ARG A 633 -9.26 31.58 4.57
N PHE A 634 -8.21 30.99 3.98
CA PHE A 634 -7.04 31.76 3.51
C PHE A 634 -7.25 32.40 2.13
N GLU A 635 -8.04 31.77 1.27
CA GLU A 635 -8.26 32.21 -0.12
C GLU A 635 -9.62 32.92 -0.32
N LYS A 636 -10.30 33.27 0.78
CA LYS A 636 -11.67 33.86 0.75
C LYS A 636 -11.80 35.08 -0.16
N ASP A 637 -10.80 35.95 -0.19
CA ASP A 637 -10.82 37.17 -0.98
C ASP A 637 -10.69 36.86 -2.47
N VAL A 638 -9.82 35.92 -2.82
CA VAL A 638 -9.62 35.44 -4.19
C VAL A 638 -10.86 34.70 -4.69
N ILE A 639 -11.43 33.83 -3.85
CA ILE A 639 -12.66 33.10 -4.16
C ILE A 639 -13.82 34.06 -4.42
N LYS A 640 -13.97 35.11 -3.60
CA LYS A 640 -15.00 36.16 -3.80
C LYS A 640 -14.80 36.93 -5.10
N ALA A 641 -13.56 37.25 -5.46
CA ALA A 641 -13.25 38.03 -6.66
C ALA A 641 -13.33 37.18 -7.95
N ARG A 642 -12.93 35.91 -7.90
CA ARG A 642 -12.82 35.01 -9.07
C ARG A 642 -14.03 34.07 -9.26
N GLY A 643 -14.85 33.86 -8.22
CA GLY A 643 -16.01 32.97 -8.28
C GLY A 643 -15.66 31.57 -8.78
N LEU A 644 -16.31 31.11 -9.84
CA LEU A 644 -16.09 29.80 -10.50
C LEU A 644 -15.08 29.83 -11.66
N ALA A 645 -14.28 30.89 -11.81
CA ALA A 645 -13.24 30.93 -12.83
C ALA A 645 -12.28 29.73 -12.71
N LEU A 646 -11.69 29.29 -13.82
CA LEU A 646 -10.83 28.08 -13.86
C LEU A 646 -9.57 28.16 -12.98
N ASP A 647 -9.13 29.35 -12.64
CA ASP A 647 -8.00 29.61 -11.76
C ASP A 647 -8.40 29.85 -10.30
N SER A 648 -9.71 29.82 -10.00
CA SER A 648 -10.21 30.10 -8.64
C SER A 648 -9.86 28.97 -7.66
N PRO A 649 -9.37 29.31 -6.45
CA PRO A 649 -9.16 28.33 -5.37
C PRO A 649 -10.43 27.58 -4.93
N VAL A 650 -11.61 28.06 -5.34
CA VAL A 650 -12.89 27.40 -5.04
C VAL A 650 -12.92 25.94 -5.53
N TRP A 651 -12.25 25.65 -6.63
CA TRP A 651 -12.16 24.27 -7.14
C TRP A 651 -11.37 23.35 -6.22
N SER A 652 -10.35 23.86 -5.53
CA SER A 652 -9.64 23.09 -4.50
C SER A 652 -10.54 22.84 -3.27
N VAL A 653 -11.39 23.81 -2.90
CA VAL A 653 -12.38 23.64 -1.81
C VAL A 653 -13.40 22.57 -2.19
N ILE A 654 -14.02 22.68 -3.37
CA ILE A 654 -15.01 21.71 -3.86
C ILE A 654 -14.37 20.33 -4.01
N GLY A 655 -13.19 20.24 -4.61
CA GLY A 655 -12.46 19.01 -4.81
C GLY A 655 -12.17 18.28 -3.51
N ASN A 656 -11.72 18.98 -2.50
CA ASN A 656 -11.45 18.43 -1.18
C ASN A 656 -12.73 18.00 -0.45
N LEU A 657 -13.81 18.77 -0.50
CA LEU A 657 -15.10 18.40 0.13
C LEU A 657 -15.71 17.16 -0.53
N VAL A 658 -15.77 17.14 -1.86
CA VAL A 658 -16.31 15.98 -2.61
C VAL A 658 -15.48 14.74 -2.33
N SER A 659 -14.16 14.84 -2.40
CA SER A 659 -13.26 13.71 -2.14
C SER A 659 -13.25 13.27 -0.67
N GLY A 660 -13.51 14.17 0.26
CA GLY A 660 -13.67 13.87 1.69
C GLY A 660 -14.97 13.12 1.97
N GLY A 661 -16.08 13.57 1.40
CA GLY A 661 -17.41 12.98 1.61
C GLY A 661 -17.69 11.73 0.76
N THR A 662 -17.03 11.59 -0.39
CA THR A 662 -17.22 10.50 -1.34
C THR A 662 -15.92 9.76 -1.63
N ASN A 663 -15.96 8.76 -2.54
CA ASN A 663 -14.75 8.10 -3.05
C ASN A 663 -14.32 8.66 -4.43
N VAL A 664 -14.88 9.80 -4.85
CA VAL A 664 -14.50 10.48 -6.09
C VAL A 664 -13.24 11.32 -5.85
N PRO A 665 -12.10 11.05 -6.49
CA PRO A 665 -10.83 11.74 -6.26
C PRO A 665 -10.74 13.10 -6.97
N LEU A 666 -11.75 13.97 -6.81
CA LEU A 666 -11.81 15.25 -7.50
C LEU A 666 -10.67 16.21 -7.07
N ASP A 667 -10.24 16.12 -5.81
CA ASP A 667 -9.07 16.84 -5.31
C ASP A 667 -7.80 16.53 -6.12
N ARG A 668 -7.63 15.25 -6.54
CA ARG A 668 -6.49 14.82 -7.35
C ARG A 668 -6.54 15.38 -8.78
N VAL A 669 -7.73 15.45 -9.36
CA VAL A 669 -7.93 16.06 -10.68
C VAL A 669 -7.57 17.55 -10.65
N VAL A 670 -8.06 18.27 -9.62
CA VAL A 670 -7.76 19.68 -9.44
C VAL A 670 -6.25 19.91 -9.21
N LYS A 671 -5.62 19.11 -8.36
CA LYS A 671 -4.16 19.18 -8.15
C LYS A 671 -3.37 18.89 -9.42
N LYS A 672 -3.75 17.87 -10.20
CA LYS A 672 -3.09 17.57 -11.46
C LYS A 672 -3.19 18.74 -12.46
N PHE A 673 -4.35 19.39 -12.51
CA PHE A 673 -4.55 20.57 -13.34
C PHE A 673 -3.64 21.74 -12.90
N ASN A 674 -3.53 22.00 -11.59
CA ASN A 674 -2.62 23.01 -11.04
C ASN A 674 -1.16 22.67 -11.31
N ASN A 675 -0.77 21.41 -11.20
CA ASN A 675 0.59 20.96 -11.52
C ASN A 675 0.93 21.15 -13.01
N ILE A 676 0.00 20.86 -13.91
CA ILE A 676 0.19 21.09 -15.36
C ILE A 676 0.36 22.59 -15.62
N LYS A 677 -0.45 23.45 -14.99
CA LYS A 677 -0.26 24.91 -15.10
C LYS A 677 1.13 25.33 -14.65
N ALA A 678 1.59 24.86 -13.48
CA ALA A 678 2.92 25.19 -12.98
C ALA A 678 4.06 24.62 -13.85
N ALA A 679 3.84 23.45 -14.47
CA ALA A 679 4.80 22.87 -15.42
C ALA A 679 4.90 23.66 -16.73
N LEU A 680 3.83 24.31 -17.15
CA LEU A 680 3.78 25.15 -18.35
C LEU A 680 4.23 26.59 -18.07
N ASP A 681 4.27 27.02 -16.81
CA ASP A 681 4.67 28.38 -16.44
C ASP A 681 6.19 28.55 -16.56
N GLU A 682 6.62 29.36 -17.52
CA GLU A 682 8.03 29.58 -17.85
C GLU A 682 8.82 30.30 -16.74
N ARG A 683 8.17 30.95 -15.79
CA ARG A 683 8.80 31.58 -14.63
C ARG A 683 9.39 30.53 -13.69
N ASN A 684 8.85 29.32 -13.69
CA ASN A 684 9.40 28.20 -12.95
C ASN A 684 10.66 27.64 -13.65
N ALA A 685 11.72 27.36 -12.90
CA ALA A 685 12.92 26.72 -13.41
C ALA A 685 12.61 25.38 -14.11
N ILE A 686 13.34 25.04 -15.18
CA ILE A 686 13.09 23.86 -16.02
C ILE A 686 12.99 22.56 -15.19
N TRP A 687 13.87 22.38 -14.21
CA TRP A 687 13.82 21.22 -13.34
C TRP A 687 12.54 21.16 -12.48
N LYS A 688 12.06 22.30 -11.95
CA LYS A 688 10.79 22.38 -11.21
C LYS A 688 9.61 22.01 -12.12
N ARG A 689 9.60 22.53 -13.35
CA ARG A 689 8.57 22.24 -14.37
C ARG A 689 8.47 20.74 -14.66
N ALA A 690 9.62 20.06 -14.79
CA ALA A 690 9.67 18.62 -14.96
C ALA A 690 9.06 17.88 -13.74
N PHE A 691 9.45 18.26 -12.51
CA PHE A 691 8.90 17.65 -11.30
C PHE A 691 7.38 17.90 -11.15
N PHE A 692 6.88 19.08 -11.48
CA PHE A 692 5.43 19.35 -11.49
C PHE A 692 4.70 18.45 -12.49
N ALA A 693 5.24 18.24 -13.68
CA ALA A 693 4.67 17.33 -14.67
C ALA A 693 4.58 15.89 -14.13
N PHE A 694 5.57 15.45 -13.34
CA PHE A 694 5.58 14.15 -12.66
C PHE A 694 4.70 14.09 -11.41
N GLY A 695 4.03 15.17 -11.01
CA GLY A 695 3.07 15.17 -9.92
C GLY A 695 3.62 15.61 -8.55
N TRP A 696 4.83 16.21 -8.52
CA TRP A 696 5.31 16.88 -7.32
C TRP A 696 4.46 18.10 -7.02
N ASN A 697 4.22 18.35 -5.72
CA ASN A 697 3.43 19.48 -5.27
C ASN A 697 4.06 20.80 -5.70
N THR A 698 3.23 21.72 -6.19
CA THR A 698 3.66 23.08 -6.52
C THR A 698 4.17 23.83 -5.29
N TRP A 699 3.61 23.54 -4.13
CA TRP A 699 3.99 24.11 -2.84
C TRP A 699 5.37 23.60 -2.36
N ASP A 700 5.60 22.28 -2.40
CA ASP A 700 6.86 21.66 -1.93
C ASP A 700 8.11 22.19 -2.66
N LEU A 701 7.96 22.58 -3.92
CA LEU A 701 9.04 23.05 -4.78
C LEU A 701 9.03 24.57 -4.97
N GLY A 702 8.12 25.28 -4.29
CA GLY A 702 7.98 26.72 -4.41
C GLY A 702 7.69 27.13 -5.85
N ALA A 703 6.50 26.85 -6.36
CA ALA A 703 6.05 27.36 -7.65
C ALA A 703 5.85 28.87 -7.58
N GLU A 704 6.07 29.54 -8.70
CA GLU A 704 5.82 30.98 -8.77
C GLU A 704 4.33 31.29 -8.46
N PRO A 705 4.07 32.27 -7.58
CA PRO A 705 2.70 32.63 -7.19
C PRO A 705 1.92 33.22 -8.37
N ASN A 706 0.62 33.06 -8.33
CA ASN A 706 -0.28 33.70 -9.30
C ASN A 706 -0.39 35.20 -8.99
N GLU A 707 0.18 36.04 -9.82
CA GLU A 707 0.25 37.48 -9.65
C GLU A 707 -1.13 38.13 -9.47
N THR A 708 -2.14 37.67 -10.21
CA THR A 708 -3.51 38.14 -10.07
C THR A 708 -4.08 37.84 -8.67
N HIS A 709 -3.80 36.66 -8.12
CA HIS A 709 -4.24 36.29 -6.77
C HIS A 709 -3.53 37.15 -5.70
N GLU A 710 -2.23 37.39 -5.85
CA GLU A 710 -1.47 38.24 -4.92
C GLU A 710 -1.93 39.70 -4.95
N GLN A 711 -2.24 40.26 -6.13
CA GLN A 711 -2.85 41.59 -6.25
C GLN A 711 -4.19 41.65 -5.52
N ILE A 712 -5.09 40.67 -5.74
CA ILE A 712 -6.40 40.63 -5.08
C ILE A 712 -6.24 40.62 -3.54
N LYS A 713 -5.32 39.79 -3.01
CA LYS A 713 -5.03 39.70 -1.57
C LYS A 713 -4.48 41.03 -1.03
N THR A 714 -3.59 41.68 -1.76
CA THR A 714 -2.96 42.94 -1.37
C THR A 714 -4.01 44.07 -1.33
N ASP A 715 -4.88 44.17 -2.33
CA ASP A 715 -5.96 45.13 -2.40
C ASP A 715 -7.00 44.92 -1.31
N ALA A 716 -7.36 43.65 -1.05
CA ALA A 716 -8.28 43.29 0.05
C ALA A 716 -7.69 43.65 1.42
N LYS A 717 -6.39 43.44 1.63
CA LYS A 717 -5.69 43.84 2.86
C LYS A 717 -5.63 45.36 3.02
N ALA A 718 -5.38 46.10 1.94
CA ALA A 718 -5.38 47.55 1.93
C ALA A 718 -6.78 48.12 2.30
N LYS A 719 -7.83 47.60 1.64
CA LYS A 719 -9.23 47.96 1.94
C LYS A 719 -9.63 47.70 3.41
N ARG A 720 -9.25 46.54 3.98
CA ARG A 720 -9.48 46.23 5.39
C ARG A 720 -8.75 47.18 6.33
N LYS A 721 -7.52 47.56 6.00
CA LYS A 721 -6.72 48.48 6.79
C LYS A 721 -7.36 49.89 6.80
N GLU A 722 -7.89 50.31 5.64
CA GLU A 722 -8.61 51.57 5.51
C GLU A 722 -9.92 51.58 6.29
N GLN A 723 -10.74 50.53 6.11
CA GLN A 723 -11.98 50.34 6.89
C GLN A 723 -11.69 50.28 8.39
N GLY A 724 -10.61 49.59 8.81
CA GLY A 724 -10.16 49.56 10.20
C GLY A 724 -9.79 50.95 10.75
N LYS A 725 -9.16 51.82 9.95
CA LYS A 725 -8.87 53.23 10.30
C LYS A 725 -10.13 54.04 10.47
N ILE A 726 -11.10 53.87 9.54
CA ILE A 726 -12.41 54.56 9.60
C ILE A 726 -13.16 54.14 10.85
N LYS A 727 -13.31 52.85 11.09
CA LYS A 727 -13.99 52.31 12.27
C LYS A 727 -13.33 52.74 13.59
N ALA A 728 -12.01 52.79 13.62
CA ALA A 728 -11.25 53.26 14.78
C ALA A 728 -11.45 54.75 15.03
N LYS A 729 -11.59 55.57 13.96
CA LYS A 729 -11.92 56.98 14.04
C LYS A 729 -13.35 57.16 14.57
N GLU A 730 -14.33 56.51 14.00
CA GLU A 730 -15.73 56.54 14.45
C GLU A 730 -15.88 56.12 15.92
N THR A 731 -15.20 55.02 16.34
CA THR A 731 -15.20 54.58 17.72
C THR A 731 -14.56 55.60 18.69
N ARG A 732 -13.54 56.34 18.24
CA ARG A 732 -12.94 57.41 19.02
C ARG A 732 -13.84 58.63 19.13
N ASP A 733 -14.51 58.95 18.06
CA ASP A 733 -15.42 60.09 18.01
C ASP A 733 -16.68 59.83 18.84
N LEU A 734 -17.25 58.62 18.77
CA LEU A 734 -18.33 58.16 19.66
C LEU A 734 -17.93 58.23 21.13
N LYS A 735 -16.73 57.73 21.50
CA LYS A 735 -16.22 57.83 22.87
C LYS A 735 -15.97 59.24 23.33
N LYS A 736 -15.64 60.20 22.44
CA LYS A 736 -15.50 61.60 22.77
C LYS A 736 -16.88 62.26 23.04
N ILE A 737 -17.88 61.95 22.22
CA ILE A 737 -19.25 62.41 22.37
C ILE A 737 -19.84 61.90 23.69
N GLU A 738 -19.69 60.61 23.96
CA GLU A 738 -20.18 60.00 25.20
C GLU A 738 -19.50 60.59 26.44
N LYS A 739 -18.18 60.79 26.35
CA LYS A 739 -17.43 61.47 27.43
C LYS A 739 -17.84 62.92 27.61
N ALA A 740 -18.12 63.67 26.54
CA ALA A 740 -18.63 65.04 26.61
C ALA A 740 -20.02 65.09 27.25
N ARG A 741 -20.88 64.13 26.92
CA ARG A 741 -22.23 64.00 27.51
C ARG A 741 -22.14 63.71 29.00
N VAL A 742 -21.34 62.73 29.45
CA VAL A 742 -21.12 62.40 30.86
C VAL A 742 -20.54 63.57 31.61
N LEU A 743 -19.62 64.35 31.03
CA LEU A 743 -19.05 65.56 31.66
C LEU A 743 -20.05 66.72 31.74
N ALA A 744 -21.03 66.80 30.82
CA ALA A 744 -22.06 67.80 30.85
C ALA A 744 -23.15 67.54 31.93
N GLU A 745 -23.39 66.25 32.19
CA GLU A 745 -24.36 65.78 33.22
C GLU A 745 -23.75 65.74 34.64
N MET A 746 -22.43 65.95 34.85
CA MET A 746 -21.74 65.92 36.14
C MET A 746 -21.80 67.25 36.89
N ASP A 747 -21.82 67.17 38.21
CA ASP A 747 -21.66 68.31 39.10
C ASP A 747 -20.38 69.12 38.81
N PRO A 748 -20.42 70.47 38.76
CA PRO A 748 -19.23 71.28 38.43
C PRO A 748 -18.03 71.03 39.33
N LEU A 749 -18.23 70.67 40.60
CA LEU A 749 -17.13 70.35 41.51
C LEU A 749 -16.44 69.01 41.27
N GLU A 750 -17.23 67.96 40.91
CA GLU A 750 -16.73 66.69 40.52
C GLU A 750 -16.00 66.75 39.16
N ARG A 751 -16.52 67.52 38.23
CA ARG A 751 -15.92 67.78 36.93
C ARG A 751 -14.53 68.39 37.06
N ALA A 752 -14.39 69.44 37.93
CA ALA A 752 -13.10 70.08 38.19
C ALA A 752 -12.03 69.10 38.81
N ARG A 753 -12.46 68.19 39.72
CA ARG A 753 -11.61 67.13 40.28
C ARG A 753 -11.18 66.16 39.24
N LEU A 754 -12.04 65.69 38.37
CA LEU A 754 -11.75 64.69 37.34
C LEU A 754 -10.83 65.29 36.27
N GLU A 755 -10.98 66.57 35.91
CA GLU A 755 -10.11 67.25 34.96
C GLU A 755 -8.68 67.43 35.52
N ALA A 756 -8.58 67.77 36.82
CA ALA A 756 -7.28 67.89 37.53
C ALA A 756 -6.59 66.54 37.60
N GLU A 757 -7.28 65.45 37.93
CA GLU A 757 -6.72 64.10 37.96
C GLU A 757 -6.30 63.59 36.53
N GLN A 758 -7.07 63.87 35.53
CA GLN A 758 -6.70 63.55 34.15
C GLN A 758 -5.47 64.36 33.67
N LYS A 759 -5.34 65.60 34.04
CA LYS A 759 -4.16 66.44 33.77
C LYS A 759 -2.90 65.90 34.44
N LYS A 760 -3.03 65.40 35.69
CA LYS A 760 -1.93 64.73 36.39
C LYS A 760 -1.52 63.43 35.73
N LYS A 761 -2.49 62.55 35.40
CA LYS A 761 -2.24 61.27 34.67
C LYS A 761 -1.62 61.50 33.29
N ARG A 762 -2.01 62.51 32.54
CA ARG A 762 -1.39 62.88 31.24
C ARG A 762 0.06 63.34 31.41
N SER A 763 0.33 64.17 32.45
CA SER A 763 1.73 64.60 32.74
C SER A 763 2.63 63.44 33.12
N GLU A 764 2.17 62.50 33.94
CA GLU A 764 2.89 61.29 34.30
C GLU A 764 3.13 60.33 33.11
N ALA A 765 2.09 60.16 32.28
CA ALA A 765 2.22 59.33 31.06
C ALA A 765 3.20 59.97 30.04
N ALA A 766 3.22 61.30 29.92
CA ALA A 766 4.17 62.01 29.06
C ALA A 766 5.62 61.84 29.56
N LYS A 767 5.84 61.92 30.91
CA LYS A 767 7.13 61.67 31.51
C LYS A 767 7.63 60.22 31.31
N ARG A 768 6.73 59.22 31.48
CA ARG A 768 7.04 57.81 31.19
C ARG A 768 7.35 57.59 29.71
N GLY A 769 6.54 58.13 28.79
CA GLY A 769 6.77 58.05 27.34
C GLY A 769 8.08 58.69 26.88
N ALA A 770 8.51 59.79 27.51
CA ALA A 770 9.79 60.42 27.27
C ALA A 770 10.98 59.55 27.74
N ALA A 771 10.85 58.92 28.91
CA ALA A 771 11.82 57.99 29.47
C ALA A 771 11.98 56.74 28.55
N THR A 772 10.87 56.15 28.14
CA THR A 772 10.87 54.98 27.22
C THR A 772 11.47 55.34 25.86
N ARG A 773 11.22 56.52 25.30
CA ARG A 773 11.84 56.97 24.03
C ARG A 773 13.35 57.12 24.20
N LYS A 774 13.80 57.64 25.35
CA LYS A 774 15.22 57.84 25.66
C LYS A 774 15.92 56.49 25.79
N GLU A 775 15.29 55.51 26.42
CA GLU A 775 15.80 54.15 26.58
C GLU A 775 15.83 53.38 25.23
N ASN A 776 14.78 53.44 24.43
CA ASN A 776 14.75 52.84 23.07
C ASN A 776 15.79 53.45 22.16
N LYS A 777 16.07 54.78 22.30
CA LYS A 777 17.17 55.42 21.55
C LYS A 777 18.53 54.90 22.00
N ARG A 778 18.75 54.72 23.31
CA ARG A 778 19.98 54.11 23.86
C ARG A 778 20.17 52.69 23.36
N ILE A 779 19.14 51.87 23.37
CA ILE A 779 19.17 50.48 22.87
C ILE A 779 19.49 50.46 21.37
N LYS A 780 18.83 51.34 20.58
CA LYS A 780 19.09 51.43 19.13
C LYS A 780 20.54 51.86 18.84
N ASP A 781 21.08 52.82 19.57
CA ASP A 781 22.46 53.28 19.41
C ASP A 781 23.49 52.21 19.85
N SER A 782 23.20 51.41 20.89
CA SER A 782 24.01 50.28 21.32
C SER A 782 24.03 49.13 20.28
N VAL A 783 22.84 48.77 19.72
CA VAL A 783 22.74 47.77 18.64
C VAL A 783 23.48 48.20 17.40
N THR A 784 23.38 49.48 17.01
CA THR A 784 24.11 50.03 15.86
C THR A 784 25.63 49.98 16.07
N ARG A 785 26.10 50.32 17.28
CA ARG A 785 27.55 50.20 17.62
C ARG A 785 28.04 48.75 17.59
N SER A 786 27.23 47.79 18.12
CA SER A 786 27.55 46.37 18.08
C SER A 786 27.65 45.83 16.66
N THR A 787 26.73 46.25 15.77
CA THR A 787 26.72 45.83 14.36
C THR A 787 27.92 46.40 13.58
N ILE A 788 28.31 47.64 13.85
CA ILE A 788 29.50 48.27 13.24
C ILE A 788 30.79 47.57 13.74
N LEU A 789 30.89 47.25 15.01
CA LEU A 789 32.02 46.49 15.57
C LEU A 789 32.15 45.09 14.99
N GLN A 790 31.04 44.36 14.76
CA GLN A 790 31.04 43.09 14.09
C GLN A 790 31.46 43.19 12.62
N ARG A 791 30.99 44.22 11.94
CA ARG A 791 31.39 44.47 10.51
C ARG A 791 32.86 44.79 10.39
N ASN A 792 33.40 45.60 11.30
CA ASN A 792 34.83 45.92 11.32
C ASN A 792 35.71 44.73 11.68
N ARG A 793 35.27 43.85 12.59
CA ARG A 793 35.96 42.56 12.87
C ARG A 793 36.04 41.67 11.65
N LYS A 794 34.93 41.49 10.91
CA LYS A 794 34.92 40.73 9.67
C LYS A 794 35.86 41.30 8.61
N LEU A 795 35.91 42.61 8.45
CA LEU A 795 36.81 43.28 7.47
C LEU A 795 38.28 43.07 7.88
N ILE A 796 38.61 43.11 9.19
CA ILE A 796 39.97 42.83 9.67
C ILE A 796 40.32 41.36 9.48
N GLU A 797 39.41 40.43 9.69
CA GLU A 797 39.63 38.99 9.43
C GLU A 797 39.86 38.72 7.94
N GLU A 798 39.09 39.37 7.04
CA GLU A 798 39.25 39.24 5.60
C GLU A 798 40.56 39.88 5.13
N TYR A 799 40.96 41.03 5.67
CA TYR A 799 42.25 41.65 5.39
C TYR A 799 43.43 40.77 5.81
N ASN A 800 43.36 40.21 7.00
CA ASN A 800 44.39 39.31 7.53
C ASN A 800 44.46 37.97 6.79
N LYS A 801 43.37 37.47 6.23
CA LYS A 801 43.36 36.32 5.32
C LYS A 801 44.03 36.62 3.99
N LYS A 802 43.78 37.79 3.40
CA LYS A 802 44.42 38.22 2.14
C LYS A 802 45.93 38.50 2.29
N LYS A 803 46.40 38.84 3.49
CA LYS A 803 47.82 39.04 3.80
C LYS A 803 48.59 37.74 4.05
N LYS A 804 47.89 36.62 4.26
CA LYS A 804 48.46 35.26 4.46
C LYS A 804 48.44 34.41 3.19
N GLN A 805 47.78 34.88 2.12
CA GLN A 805 47.90 34.39 0.73
C GLN A 805 48.88 35.24 -0.04
#